data_c1c41e76f8d2f76d0a89646e11fb09b1
#
_entry.id   c1c41e76f8d2f76d0a89646e11fb09b1
#
_cell.length_a   1.000
_cell.length_b   1.000
_cell.length_c   1.000
_cell.angle_alpha   90.00
_cell.angle_beta   90.00
_cell.angle_gamma   90.00
#
_symmetry.space_group_name_H-M   'P 1'
#
loop_
_entity.id
_entity.type
_entity.pdbx_description
1 polymer ?
#
loop_
_entity_poly.entity_id
_entity_poly.type
_entity_poly.pdbx_seq_one_letter_code
_entity_poly.pdbx_strand_id
1 'polypeptide(L)'
;MKLSEFVKAEYGKSISECTNEELYYALLTLTKKMASGKQHGNSKKKLYYISAEFLIGKLLSNNLINLGIYDEIKEELAQNGKDICEIEEFENEPSLGNGGLGRLAACFIDSIATLGLNGDGVGLNYHFGLFRQIFENNMQTTVPDPWLTEKSWLTKTDVTYDIKFKGMTVKSRMYDIDVIGYNNTSNKLHLFDVESVDESIVEDGINFNKEDIKKNLTLFLYPDDSDEAGRILRIYQQYFMVSSAAQLILDECVAKGCNLHDLSDYVVIQINDTHPTMVIPELIRLLVERGLEMDEAIEVVTKSCAYTNHTILAEALEKWPIYYLKKAVPQLMPIIEVLDDKVRRKYHNQEVYIIDGEERVHMAHIDIHYSSSVNGVASLHTEILKNNELHHFYEIYPEKFNNKTNGITFRRWLLHCNPQLTELITSLIGDGFKKDATQLEKLLDYKNDEKVLKQLLEIKSAKKMELKKALMEKQNVTINENSIFDIQIKRLHEYKRQQLNALYVIHKYLEIKAGKKPSTPITVIFGAKAAPAYIIAQDIIHLILCLQQLINNDPEVSPYLNVVMVENYNVTWAEKLIPACDISEQISLASKEASGTGNMKFMLNGALTLGTEDGANVEIHELVGDDNIYIFGDSSDTVVERYAQGSYHAAKYYNENAAIKEAVDFITGEELKAIGDKDRLERLFNELVFKDWFMTFPDFDEYVKIREQAYADYENREEWVQKMLVNIAKAGYFSSDRTIEEYNRDIWKLED
;
A
#
# COMPACT_ATOMS: atom_id res chain seq x y z
N MET A 1 27.49 -5.81 -21.59
CA MET A 1 27.62 -7.28 -21.82
C MET A 1 26.28 -7.74 -22.35
N LYS A 2 26.25 -8.37 -23.52
CA LYS A 2 25.01 -8.90 -24.09
C LYS A 2 24.52 -10.10 -23.29
N LEU A 3 23.20 -10.30 -23.25
CA LEU A 3 22.61 -11.45 -22.56
C LEU A 3 23.16 -12.77 -23.08
N SER A 4 23.31 -12.91 -24.40
CA SER A 4 23.87 -14.12 -25.05
C SER A 4 25.28 -14.45 -24.57
N GLU A 5 26.14 -13.44 -24.38
CA GLU A 5 27.49 -13.63 -23.85
C GLU A 5 27.47 -14.09 -22.40
N PHE A 6 26.59 -13.50 -21.59
CA PHE A 6 26.45 -13.86 -20.19
C PHE A 6 25.91 -15.28 -20.00
N VAL A 7 24.86 -15.64 -20.75
CA VAL A 7 24.24 -16.96 -20.71
C VAL A 7 25.25 -18.06 -21.16
N LYS A 8 26.02 -17.76 -22.18
CA LYS A 8 27.05 -18.71 -22.67
C LYS A 8 28.15 -18.91 -21.63
N ALA A 9 28.55 -17.87 -20.92
CA ALA A 9 29.55 -17.94 -19.86
C ALA A 9 29.05 -18.73 -18.65
N GLU A 10 27.78 -18.51 -18.24
CA GLU A 10 27.21 -19.16 -17.06
C GLU A 10 26.76 -20.61 -17.29
N TYR A 11 26.14 -20.88 -18.43
CA TYR A 11 25.48 -22.17 -18.68
C TYR A 11 26.12 -23.00 -19.84
N GLY A 12 27.03 -22.41 -20.61
CA GLY A 12 27.58 -23.03 -21.78
C GLY A 12 26.59 -23.27 -22.93
N LYS A 13 25.43 -22.61 -22.88
CA LYS A 13 24.31 -22.74 -23.82
C LYS A 13 24.04 -21.42 -24.55
N SER A 14 23.34 -21.52 -25.67
CA SER A 14 22.71 -20.33 -26.29
C SER A 14 21.39 -20.00 -25.58
N ILE A 15 20.85 -18.78 -25.79
CA ILE A 15 19.56 -18.35 -25.21
C ILE A 15 18.45 -19.33 -25.62
N SER A 16 18.41 -19.73 -26.88
CA SER A 16 17.38 -20.64 -27.40
C SER A 16 17.43 -22.06 -26.78
N GLU A 17 18.58 -22.48 -26.29
CA GLU A 17 18.77 -23.78 -25.63
C GLU A 17 18.44 -23.78 -24.14
N CYS A 18 18.32 -22.58 -23.53
CA CYS A 18 18.00 -22.45 -22.12
C CYS A 18 16.49 -22.61 -21.85
N THR A 19 16.15 -23.11 -20.68
CA THR A 19 14.78 -23.05 -20.16
C THR A 19 14.45 -21.61 -19.72
N ASN A 20 13.17 -21.30 -19.62
CA ASN A 20 12.75 -20.00 -19.10
C ASN A 20 13.23 -19.77 -17.66
N GLU A 21 13.29 -20.83 -16.84
CA GLU A 21 13.82 -20.75 -15.48
C GLU A 21 15.32 -20.41 -15.47
N GLU A 22 16.12 -21.07 -16.30
CA GLU A 22 17.55 -20.73 -16.45
C GLU A 22 17.75 -19.29 -16.91
N LEU A 23 16.93 -18.80 -17.83
CA LEU A 23 16.98 -17.41 -18.30
C LEU A 23 16.59 -16.41 -17.21
N TYR A 24 15.59 -16.75 -16.39
CA TYR A 24 15.23 -15.93 -15.24
C TYR A 24 16.42 -15.75 -14.28
N TYR A 25 17.05 -16.84 -13.87
CA TYR A 25 18.20 -16.76 -12.96
C TYR A 25 19.43 -16.09 -13.60
N ALA A 26 19.63 -16.26 -14.90
CA ALA A 26 20.67 -15.53 -15.63
C ALA A 26 20.43 -14.02 -15.59
N LEU A 27 19.20 -13.60 -15.87
CA LEU A 27 18.81 -12.18 -15.84
C LEU A 27 18.88 -11.59 -14.43
N LEU A 28 18.46 -12.33 -13.42
CA LEU A 28 18.60 -11.94 -12.01
C LEU A 28 20.06 -11.70 -11.66
N THR A 29 20.94 -12.61 -11.99
CA THR A 29 22.38 -12.53 -11.69
C THR A 29 23.04 -11.38 -12.45
N LEU A 30 22.72 -11.23 -13.74
CA LEU A 30 23.21 -10.11 -14.56
C LEU A 30 22.77 -8.74 -13.98
N THR A 31 21.51 -8.64 -13.60
CA THR A 31 20.95 -7.41 -13.02
C THR A 31 21.64 -7.05 -11.71
N LYS A 32 21.83 -8.00 -10.81
CA LYS A 32 22.58 -7.77 -9.56
C LYS A 32 24.01 -7.33 -9.82
N LYS A 33 24.68 -7.92 -10.79
CA LYS A 33 26.03 -7.54 -11.19
C LYS A 33 26.08 -6.12 -11.72
N MET A 34 25.12 -5.73 -12.54
CA MET A 34 25.04 -4.36 -13.07
C MET A 34 24.74 -3.35 -11.96
N ALA A 35 23.86 -3.69 -11.01
CA ALA A 35 23.54 -2.83 -9.86
C ALA A 35 24.76 -2.57 -8.98
N SER A 36 25.64 -3.58 -8.79
CA SER A 36 26.86 -3.41 -8.00
C SER A 36 27.87 -2.43 -8.60
N GLY A 37 27.76 -2.16 -9.90
CA GLY A 37 28.57 -1.15 -10.59
C GLY A 37 28.01 0.26 -10.58
N LYS A 38 26.82 0.45 -9.99
CA LYS A 38 26.18 1.77 -9.89
C LYS A 38 26.67 2.53 -8.66
N GLN A 39 26.54 3.86 -8.71
CA GLN A 39 26.90 4.72 -7.61
C GLN A 39 25.77 4.77 -6.57
N HIS A 40 26.13 4.67 -5.30
CA HIS A 40 25.22 4.99 -4.20
C HIS A 40 25.16 6.52 -4.02
N GLY A 41 24.04 7.05 -3.57
CA GLY A 41 23.95 8.45 -3.14
C GLY A 41 24.99 8.74 -2.05
N ASN A 42 25.69 9.88 -2.12
CA ASN A 42 26.88 10.11 -1.30
C ASN A 42 26.96 11.48 -0.62
N SER A 43 25.84 12.17 -0.43
CA SER A 43 25.82 13.40 0.34
C SER A 43 26.31 13.20 1.78
N LYS A 44 26.74 14.27 2.46
CA LYS A 44 27.14 14.24 3.87
C LYS A 44 26.04 13.62 4.76
N LYS A 45 24.81 14.06 4.55
CA LYS A 45 23.62 13.58 5.28
C LYS A 45 23.00 12.39 4.57
N LYS A 46 22.60 11.37 5.33
CA LYS A 46 21.95 10.16 4.83
C LYS A 46 20.57 10.00 5.43
N LEU A 47 19.62 9.62 4.59
CA LEU A 47 18.26 9.26 4.97
C LEU A 47 18.19 7.76 5.26
N TYR A 48 17.52 7.44 6.36
CA TYR A 48 17.06 6.07 6.70
C TYR A 48 15.53 6.10 6.74
N TYR A 49 14.93 5.47 5.74
CA TYR A 49 13.47 5.35 5.64
C TYR A 49 13.03 4.04 6.29
N ILE A 50 12.49 4.13 7.52
CA ILE A 50 12.14 2.94 8.31
C ILE A 50 10.65 2.67 8.18
N SER A 51 10.31 1.47 7.72
CA SER A 51 8.93 1.03 7.53
C SER A 51 8.76 -0.43 7.92
N ALA A 52 7.62 -0.75 8.54
CA ALA A 52 7.27 -2.14 8.85
C ALA A 52 7.08 -2.99 7.60
N GLU A 53 6.73 -2.37 6.48
CA GLU A 53 6.46 -3.09 5.23
C GLU A 53 7.00 -2.36 4.00
N PHE A 54 7.44 -3.16 3.01
CA PHE A 54 7.84 -2.69 1.69
C PHE A 54 7.22 -3.61 0.64
N LEU A 55 6.11 -3.21 0.07
CA LEU A 55 5.40 -4.01 -0.94
C LEU A 55 6.02 -3.76 -2.32
N ILE A 56 7.21 -4.32 -2.53
CA ILE A 56 8.05 -4.01 -3.68
C ILE A 56 7.58 -4.65 -5.00
N GLY A 57 6.82 -5.74 -4.95
CA GLY A 57 6.39 -6.45 -6.15
C GLY A 57 7.54 -7.20 -6.82
N LYS A 58 7.29 -7.79 -7.98
CA LYS A 58 8.34 -8.43 -8.78
C LYS A 58 9.35 -7.40 -9.27
N LEU A 59 10.63 -7.75 -9.26
CA LEU A 59 11.71 -6.81 -9.50
C LEU A 59 12.37 -6.91 -10.88
N LEU A 60 12.30 -8.06 -11.57
CA LEU A 60 13.07 -8.24 -12.79
C LEU A 60 12.83 -7.15 -13.82
N SER A 61 11.62 -7.01 -14.32
CA SER A 61 11.32 -6.03 -15.37
C SER A 61 11.46 -4.58 -14.90
N ASN A 62 11.05 -4.29 -13.66
CA ASN A 62 11.25 -2.97 -13.10
C ASN A 62 12.73 -2.57 -13.05
N ASN A 63 13.59 -3.51 -12.65
CA ASN A 63 15.03 -3.27 -12.61
C ASN A 63 15.63 -3.13 -14.01
N LEU A 64 15.19 -3.93 -14.97
CA LEU A 64 15.64 -3.80 -16.37
C LEU A 64 15.24 -2.45 -16.98
N ILE A 65 14.03 -1.96 -16.67
CA ILE A 65 13.57 -0.63 -17.07
C ILE A 65 14.45 0.45 -16.45
N ASN A 66 14.70 0.37 -15.16
CA ASN A 66 15.49 1.36 -14.43
C ASN A 66 16.98 1.36 -14.88
N LEU A 67 17.50 0.22 -15.28
CA LEU A 67 18.82 0.09 -15.88
C LEU A 67 18.89 0.60 -17.34
N GLY A 68 17.73 0.81 -17.98
CA GLY A 68 17.64 1.27 -19.36
C GLY A 68 17.92 0.19 -20.40
N ILE A 69 17.79 -1.09 -20.04
CA ILE A 69 18.12 -2.23 -20.91
C ILE A 69 16.92 -3.17 -21.18
N TYR A 70 15.74 -2.80 -20.71
CA TYR A 70 14.55 -3.66 -20.85
C TYR A 70 14.24 -3.99 -22.33
N ASP A 71 14.19 -2.98 -23.20
CA ASP A 71 13.84 -3.17 -24.61
C ASP A 71 14.89 -3.99 -25.33
N GLU A 72 16.18 -3.76 -25.07
CA GLU A 72 17.28 -4.52 -25.65
C GLU A 72 17.20 -6.01 -25.23
N ILE A 73 16.96 -6.29 -23.96
CA ILE A 73 16.82 -7.66 -23.44
C ILE A 73 15.58 -8.33 -24.05
N LYS A 74 14.45 -7.64 -24.08
CA LYS A 74 13.20 -8.15 -24.67
C LYS A 74 13.38 -8.53 -26.14
N GLU A 75 14.05 -7.68 -26.91
CA GLU A 75 14.33 -7.92 -28.32
C GLU A 75 15.28 -9.12 -28.52
N GLU A 76 16.38 -9.17 -27.77
CA GLU A 76 17.35 -10.28 -27.82
C GLU A 76 16.69 -11.62 -27.47
N LEU A 77 15.81 -11.66 -26.47
CA LEU A 77 15.03 -12.84 -26.12
C LEU A 77 14.09 -13.25 -27.26
N ALA A 78 13.35 -12.29 -27.83
CA ALA A 78 12.41 -12.54 -28.93
C ALA A 78 13.11 -13.10 -30.16
N GLN A 79 14.28 -12.58 -30.50
CA GLN A 79 15.12 -13.09 -31.62
C GLN A 79 15.55 -14.57 -31.43
N ASN A 80 15.57 -15.03 -30.18
CA ASN A 80 15.90 -16.42 -29.80
C ASN A 80 14.67 -17.25 -29.45
N GLY A 81 13.46 -16.77 -29.80
CA GLY A 81 12.22 -17.50 -29.59
C GLY A 81 11.75 -17.53 -28.13
N LYS A 82 12.16 -16.56 -27.33
CA LYS A 82 11.81 -16.44 -25.90
C LYS A 82 10.97 -15.20 -25.65
N ASP A 83 10.07 -15.29 -24.66
CA ASP A 83 9.22 -14.19 -24.22
C ASP A 83 9.58 -13.80 -22.79
N ILE A 84 9.92 -12.53 -22.58
CA ILE A 84 10.26 -12.01 -21.26
C ILE A 84 9.09 -12.16 -20.27
N CYS A 85 7.85 -12.04 -20.76
CA CYS A 85 6.66 -12.20 -19.91
C CYS A 85 6.52 -13.62 -19.34
N GLU A 86 6.89 -14.65 -20.12
CA GLU A 86 6.92 -16.03 -19.66
C GLU A 86 8.09 -16.28 -18.68
N ILE A 87 9.21 -15.62 -18.90
CA ILE A 87 10.39 -15.73 -18.03
C ILE A 87 10.09 -15.12 -16.66
N GLU A 88 9.41 -13.98 -16.61
CA GLU A 88 9.01 -13.30 -15.36
C GLU A 88 8.11 -14.15 -14.46
N GLU A 89 7.39 -15.11 -15.01
CA GLU A 89 6.52 -16.00 -14.22
C GLU A 89 7.30 -16.86 -13.21
N PHE A 90 8.60 -17.06 -13.42
CA PHE A 90 9.46 -17.77 -12.46
C PHE A 90 9.85 -16.94 -11.23
N GLU A 91 9.65 -15.64 -11.26
CA GLU A 91 9.87 -14.81 -10.08
C GLU A 91 8.73 -14.97 -9.08
N ASN A 92 9.07 -15.30 -7.83
CA ASN A 92 8.12 -15.22 -6.73
C ASN A 92 8.03 -13.76 -6.27
N GLU A 93 6.82 -13.22 -6.23
CA GLU A 93 6.62 -11.86 -5.71
C GLU A 93 7.07 -11.80 -4.25
N PRO A 94 7.98 -10.89 -3.87
CA PRO A 94 8.40 -10.74 -2.49
C PRO A 94 7.24 -10.43 -1.55
N SER A 95 7.15 -11.16 -0.43
CA SER A 95 6.07 -11.07 0.55
C SER A 95 6.46 -10.15 1.71
N LEU A 96 6.79 -8.89 1.41
CA LEU A 96 7.35 -7.93 2.37
C LEU A 96 6.39 -6.80 2.75
N GLY A 97 5.15 -6.89 2.30
CA GLY A 97 4.14 -5.88 2.56
C GLY A 97 2.73 -6.36 2.25
N ASN A 98 1.74 -5.54 2.57
CA ASN A 98 0.34 -5.91 2.43
C ASN A 98 -0.48 -4.87 1.65
N GLY A 99 -0.33 -3.59 1.94
CA GLY A 99 -1.25 -2.59 1.45
C GLY A 99 -0.60 -1.27 1.06
N GLY A 100 -1.39 -0.20 1.13
CA GLY A 100 -1.00 1.14 0.70
C GLY A 100 0.28 1.66 1.33
N LEU A 101 0.48 1.44 2.62
CA LEU A 101 1.68 1.86 3.35
C LEU A 101 2.96 1.22 2.77
N GLY A 102 2.92 -0.09 2.53
CA GLY A 102 4.05 -0.84 1.99
C GLY A 102 4.35 -0.49 0.54
N ARG A 103 3.31 -0.32 -0.28
CA ARG A 103 3.51 0.06 -1.68
C ARG A 103 4.04 1.50 -1.80
N LEU A 104 3.57 2.41 -0.93
CA LEU A 104 4.10 3.76 -0.85
C LEU A 104 5.59 3.76 -0.51
N ALA A 105 5.97 3.00 0.51
CA ALA A 105 7.39 2.86 0.89
C ALA A 105 8.24 2.38 -0.29
N ALA A 106 7.74 1.40 -1.06
CA ALA A 106 8.42 0.91 -2.26
C ALA A 106 8.55 1.99 -3.35
N CYS A 107 7.51 2.79 -3.59
CA CYS A 107 7.56 3.91 -4.53
C CYS A 107 8.58 4.97 -4.08
N PHE A 108 8.63 5.24 -2.79
CA PHE A 108 9.53 6.26 -2.23
C PHE A 108 11.00 5.86 -2.35
N ILE A 109 11.36 4.60 -2.03
CA ILE A 109 12.76 4.18 -2.19
C ILE A 109 13.18 4.15 -3.66
N ASP A 110 12.27 3.80 -4.58
CA ASP A 110 12.53 3.91 -6.02
C ASP A 110 12.81 5.37 -6.43
N SER A 111 12.00 6.32 -5.97
CA SER A 111 12.19 7.74 -6.26
C SER A 111 13.43 8.31 -5.60
N ILE A 112 13.75 7.93 -4.37
CA ILE A 112 14.97 8.33 -3.67
C ILE A 112 16.20 7.94 -4.51
N ALA A 113 16.24 6.70 -4.98
CA ALA A 113 17.33 6.23 -5.85
C ALA A 113 17.34 6.95 -7.21
N THR A 114 16.16 7.11 -7.84
CA THR A 114 16.03 7.78 -9.14
C THR A 114 16.51 9.23 -9.10
N LEU A 115 16.26 9.94 -8.02
CA LEU A 115 16.71 11.33 -7.83
C LEU A 115 18.18 11.43 -7.38
N GLY A 116 18.87 10.31 -7.22
CA GLY A 116 20.27 10.28 -6.82
C GLY A 116 20.52 10.64 -5.36
N LEU A 117 19.49 10.61 -4.53
CA LEU A 117 19.57 10.98 -3.12
C LEU A 117 20.23 9.87 -2.28
N ASN A 118 20.96 10.28 -1.25
CA ASN A 118 21.61 9.37 -0.30
C ASN A 118 20.59 8.87 0.72
N GLY A 119 19.91 7.75 0.41
CA GLY A 119 18.88 7.22 1.30
C GLY A 119 18.64 5.75 1.09
N ASP A 120 18.54 5.02 2.20
CA ASP A 120 18.25 3.59 2.23
C ASP A 120 16.93 3.33 2.96
N GLY A 121 16.24 2.25 2.55
CA GLY A 121 15.11 1.70 3.29
C GLY A 121 15.58 0.74 4.37
N VAL A 122 14.83 0.64 5.46
CA VAL A 122 15.09 -0.31 6.55
C VAL A 122 13.78 -0.97 6.97
N GLY A 123 13.76 -2.30 7.00
CA GLY A 123 12.61 -3.10 7.41
C GLY A 123 13.00 -4.50 7.87
N LEU A 124 12.03 -5.42 7.84
CA LEU A 124 12.22 -6.82 8.23
C LEU A 124 12.09 -7.77 7.04
N ASN A 125 12.82 -8.87 7.09
CA ASN A 125 12.77 -9.93 6.08
C ASN A 125 11.74 -10.99 6.47
N TYR A 126 10.45 -10.73 6.19
CA TYR A 126 9.40 -11.71 6.46
C TYR A 126 9.51 -12.91 5.53
N HIS A 127 9.51 -14.12 6.10
CA HIS A 127 9.61 -15.36 5.34
C HIS A 127 8.30 -15.72 4.61
N PHE A 128 7.16 -15.44 5.26
CA PHE A 128 5.83 -15.84 4.82
C PHE A 128 4.86 -14.68 4.56
N GLY A 129 5.36 -13.45 4.61
CA GLY A 129 4.57 -12.24 4.38
C GLY A 129 3.38 -12.07 5.32
N LEU A 130 2.31 -11.49 4.80
CA LEU A 130 1.04 -11.43 5.54
C LEU A 130 0.39 -12.82 5.57
N PHE A 131 0.02 -13.33 4.44
CA PHE A 131 -0.45 -14.69 4.12
C PHE A 131 -0.80 -14.77 2.63
N ARG A 132 -0.92 -15.99 2.12
CA ARG A 132 -1.56 -16.27 0.84
C ARG A 132 -3.05 -16.53 1.09
N GLN A 133 -3.91 -15.84 0.34
CA GLN A 133 -5.35 -16.03 0.40
C GLN A 133 -5.78 -17.13 -0.56
N ILE A 134 -6.58 -18.06 -0.04
CA ILE A 134 -7.22 -19.12 -0.83
C ILE A 134 -8.72 -19.07 -0.54
N PHE A 135 -9.54 -19.25 -1.58
CA PHE A 135 -10.98 -19.31 -1.41
C PHE A 135 -11.47 -20.75 -1.36
N GLU A 136 -12.14 -21.11 -0.28
CA GLU A 136 -12.77 -22.41 -0.07
C GLU A 136 -14.16 -22.21 0.52
N ASN A 137 -15.18 -22.86 -0.06
CA ASN A 137 -16.58 -22.75 0.42
C ASN A 137 -17.06 -21.29 0.54
N ASN A 138 -16.71 -20.46 -0.43
CA ASN A 138 -17.00 -19.02 -0.42
C ASN A 138 -16.44 -18.28 0.79
N MET A 139 -15.32 -18.73 1.32
CA MET A 139 -14.63 -18.11 2.46
C MET A 139 -13.17 -17.91 2.16
N GLN A 140 -12.57 -16.89 2.80
CA GLN A 140 -11.13 -16.74 2.81
C GLN A 140 -10.50 -17.76 3.77
N THR A 141 -9.53 -18.51 3.26
CA THR A 141 -8.60 -19.28 4.08
C THR A 141 -7.18 -18.71 3.89
N THR A 142 -6.30 -18.99 4.83
CA THR A 142 -4.98 -18.39 4.86
C THR A 142 -3.89 -19.44 5.00
N VAL A 143 -2.85 -19.33 4.21
CA VAL A 143 -1.64 -20.16 4.26
C VAL A 143 -0.40 -19.28 4.19
N PRO A 144 0.78 -19.77 4.58
CA PRO A 144 2.02 -19.02 4.39
C PRO A 144 2.25 -18.64 2.92
N ASP A 145 2.92 -17.51 2.71
CA ASP A 145 3.28 -17.01 1.38
C ASP A 145 4.80 -16.96 1.18
N PRO A 146 5.47 -18.12 1.03
CA PRO A 146 6.92 -18.20 0.89
C PRO A 146 7.35 -17.58 -0.44
N TRP A 147 8.47 -16.86 -0.41
CA TRP A 147 9.03 -16.20 -1.61
C TRP A 147 10.55 -16.38 -1.73
N LEU A 148 11.21 -16.78 -0.63
CA LEU A 148 12.66 -16.94 -0.59
C LEU A 148 13.08 -18.20 -1.38
N THR A 149 14.09 -18.04 -2.23
CA THR A 149 14.71 -19.10 -3.01
C THR A 149 16.22 -19.04 -2.83
N GLU A 150 16.94 -20.13 -3.22
CA GLU A 150 18.39 -20.19 -3.12
C GLU A 150 19.07 -19.00 -3.82
N LYS A 151 18.61 -18.69 -5.03
CA LYS A 151 19.03 -17.49 -5.77
C LYS A 151 17.88 -16.48 -5.73
N SER A 152 18.10 -15.34 -5.11
CA SER A 152 17.08 -14.32 -4.94
C SER A 152 17.66 -12.91 -5.08
N TRP A 153 16.79 -11.91 -5.02
CA TRP A 153 17.21 -10.51 -5.00
C TRP A 153 17.94 -10.11 -3.71
N LEU A 154 17.80 -10.92 -2.64
CA LEU A 154 18.49 -10.71 -1.38
C LEU A 154 19.97 -11.03 -1.50
N THR A 155 20.78 -10.20 -0.87
CA THR A 155 22.21 -10.47 -0.63
C THR A 155 22.43 -10.54 0.87
N LYS A 156 22.88 -11.69 1.37
CA LYS A 156 23.26 -11.88 2.77
C LYS A 156 24.51 -11.05 3.05
N THR A 157 24.49 -10.25 4.12
CA THR A 157 25.68 -9.49 4.55
C THR A 157 26.30 -10.09 5.80
N ASP A 158 27.49 -9.63 6.18
CA ASP A 158 28.17 -10.03 7.41
C ASP A 158 27.75 -9.16 8.61
N VAL A 159 26.86 -8.19 8.40
CA VAL A 159 26.38 -7.28 9.45
C VAL A 159 25.40 -8.00 10.34
N THR A 160 25.72 -8.07 11.63
CA THR A 160 24.87 -8.68 12.65
C THR A 160 24.81 -7.77 13.88
N TYR A 161 23.68 -7.82 14.56
CA TYR A 161 23.48 -7.11 15.83
C TYR A 161 22.83 -8.01 16.86
N ASP A 162 23.20 -7.82 18.12
CA ASP A 162 22.51 -8.45 19.24
C ASP A 162 21.34 -7.55 19.66
N ILE A 163 20.15 -8.14 19.70
CA ILE A 163 18.93 -7.47 20.12
C ILE A 163 18.52 -8.03 21.48
N LYS A 164 18.46 -7.16 22.48
CA LYS A 164 18.19 -7.54 23.87
C LYS A 164 16.71 -7.36 24.21
N PHE A 165 16.08 -8.46 24.60
CA PHE A 165 14.76 -8.48 25.21
C PHE A 165 14.88 -8.89 26.68
N LYS A 166 13.79 -8.79 27.44
CA LYS A 166 13.78 -9.27 28.81
C LYS A 166 14.08 -10.77 28.85
N GLY A 167 15.18 -11.13 29.48
CA GLY A 167 15.56 -12.53 29.70
C GLY A 167 16.09 -13.28 28.47
N MET A 168 16.29 -12.61 27.34
CA MET A 168 16.89 -13.23 26.15
C MET A 168 17.56 -12.22 25.22
N THR A 169 18.52 -12.72 24.45
CA THR A 169 19.14 -11.97 23.36
C THR A 169 19.00 -12.77 22.06
N VAL A 170 18.63 -12.11 20.99
CA VAL A 170 18.57 -12.72 19.66
C VAL A 170 19.56 -12.02 18.73
N LYS A 171 20.03 -12.75 17.72
CA LYS A 171 20.93 -12.20 16.71
C LYS A 171 20.14 -11.77 15.49
N SER A 172 20.33 -10.52 15.07
CA SER A 172 19.78 -9.93 13.86
C SER A 172 20.85 -9.91 12.77
N ARG A 173 20.51 -10.40 11.59
CA ARG A 173 21.39 -10.32 10.41
C ARG A 173 20.76 -9.46 9.34
N MET A 174 21.58 -8.60 8.71
CA MET A 174 21.14 -7.74 7.62
C MET A 174 21.25 -8.46 6.28
N TYR A 175 20.16 -8.36 5.50
CA TYR A 175 20.09 -8.76 4.10
C TYR A 175 19.76 -7.53 3.27
N ASP A 176 20.38 -7.38 2.12
CA ASP A 176 20.17 -6.22 1.26
C ASP A 176 19.46 -6.59 -0.04
N ILE A 177 18.58 -5.70 -0.48
CA ILE A 177 18.05 -5.66 -1.84
C ILE A 177 18.55 -4.38 -2.49
N ASP A 178 19.09 -4.47 -3.71
CA ASP A 178 19.47 -3.30 -4.49
C ASP A 178 18.24 -2.53 -4.94
N VAL A 179 18.21 -1.23 -4.68
CA VAL A 179 17.17 -0.30 -5.14
C VAL A 179 17.75 0.49 -6.29
N ILE A 180 17.49 0.04 -7.50
CA ILE A 180 18.05 0.60 -8.72
C ILE A 180 17.21 1.80 -9.16
N GLY A 181 17.84 2.97 -9.26
CA GLY A 181 17.19 4.18 -9.77
C GLY A 181 17.13 4.23 -11.29
N TYR A 182 16.20 5.01 -11.81
CA TYR A 182 16.05 5.31 -13.24
C TYR A 182 17.11 6.33 -13.70
N ASN A 183 18.37 6.02 -13.35
CA ASN A 183 19.57 6.79 -13.61
C ASN A 183 20.80 5.92 -13.39
N ASN A 184 21.92 6.47 -12.93
CA ASN A 184 23.13 5.72 -12.62
C ASN A 184 23.33 5.42 -11.12
N THR A 185 22.26 5.46 -10.32
CA THR A 185 22.32 5.28 -8.86
C THR A 185 21.66 3.96 -8.45
N SER A 186 22.22 3.32 -7.42
CA SER A 186 21.63 2.17 -6.74
C SER A 186 21.81 2.34 -5.24
N ASN A 187 20.70 2.44 -4.52
CA ASN A 187 20.66 2.46 -3.07
C ASN A 187 20.33 1.06 -2.53
N LYS A 188 20.11 0.94 -1.23
CA LYS A 188 19.80 -0.34 -0.56
C LYS A 188 18.46 -0.31 0.15
N LEU A 189 17.83 -1.46 0.19
CA LEU A 189 16.80 -1.80 1.16
C LEU A 189 17.41 -2.82 2.12
N HIS A 190 17.63 -2.42 3.36
CA HIS A 190 18.17 -3.28 4.41
C HIS A 190 17.02 -4.00 5.12
N LEU A 191 17.02 -5.32 5.03
CA LEU A 191 16.03 -6.18 5.66
C LEU A 191 16.69 -7.03 6.74
N PHE A 192 16.23 -6.86 7.99
CA PHE A 192 16.77 -7.61 9.11
C PHE A 192 15.98 -8.88 9.35
N ASP A 193 16.71 -9.96 9.63
CA ASP A 193 16.16 -11.28 9.88
C ASP A 193 16.76 -11.85 11.16
N VAL A 194 15.95 -12.53 11.97
CA VAL A 194 16.46 -13.22 13.16
C VAL A 194 17.18 -14.51 12.72
N GLU A 195 18.42 -14.67 13.16
CA GLU A 195 19.26 -15.84 12.78
C GLU A 195 18.64 -17.19 13.20
N SER A 196 17.91 -17.20 14.31
CA SER A 196 17.29 -18.41 14.87
C SER A 196 15.90 -18.71 14.30
N VAL A 197 15.47 -18.04 13.23
CA VAL A 197 14.15 -18.25 12.59
C VAL A 197 13.97 -19.73 12.22
N ASP A 198 12.76 -20.24 12.46
CA ASP A 198 12.40 -21.62 12.18
C ASP A 198 11.02 -21.68 11.50
N GLU A 199 11.01 -21.88 10.20
CA GLU A 199 9.80 -21.98 9.41
C GLU A 199 8.93 -23.18 9.77
N SER A 200 9.52 -24.24 10.34
CA SER A 200 8.85 -25.49 10.65
C SER A 200 7.85 -25.40 11.83
N ILE A 201 7.88 -24.31 12.58
CA ILE A 201 6.95 -24.10 13.71
C ILE A 201 5.55 -23.71 13.28
N VAL A 202 5.36 -23.37 12.00
CA VAL A 202 4.04 -22.97 11.47
C VAL A 202 3.22 -24.25 11.21
N GLU A 203 2.05 -24.32 11.81
CA GLU A 203 1.12 -25.44 11.73
C GLU A 203 -0.28 -24.91 11.35
N ASP A 204 -1.09 -25.77 10.72
CA ASP A 204 -2.49 -25.46 10.40
C ASP A 204 -2.74 -24.02 9.85
N GLY A 205 -2.37 -23.80 8.59
CA GLY A 205 -2.50 -22.49 7.95
C GLY A 205 -1.37 -21.56 8.37
N ILE A 206 -1.67 -20.54 9.15
CA ILE A 206 -0.70 -19.53 9.61
C ILE A 206 -0.52 -19.53 11.14
N ASN A 207 -0.91 -20.60 11.81
CA ASN A 207 -0.82 -20.70 13.27
C ASN A 207 0.58 -21.13 13.72
N PHE A 208 1.02 -20.58 14.84
CA PHE A 208 2.30 -20.91 15.46
C PHE A 208 2.28 -20.45 16.93
N ASN A 209 3.25 -20.93 17.72
CA ASN A 209 3.42 -20.46 19.10
C ASN A 209 3.98 -19.03 19.10
N LYS A 210 3.13 -18.06 19.44
CA LYS A 210 3.48 -16.64 19.47
C LYS A 210 4.48 -16.25 20.55
N GLU A 211 4.69 -17.10 21.54
CA GLU A 211 5.65 -16.87 22.62
C GLU A 211 7.06 -17.36 22.27
N ASP A 212 7.24 -18.15 21.23
CA ASP A 212 8.53 -18.64 20.78
C ASP A 212 9.27 -17.59 19.92
N ILE A 213 9.62 -16.50 20.55
CA ILE A 213 10.15 -15.27 19.92
C ILE A 213 11.43 -15.54 19.12
N LYS A 214 12.32 -16.38 19.62
CA LYS A 214 13.57 -16.70 18.91
C LYS A 214 13.35 -17.31 17.54
N LYS A 215 12.21 -17.99 17.34
CA LYS A 215 11.89 -18.70 16.10
C LYS A 215 10.89 -17.97 15.21
N ASN A 216 10.07 -17.07 15.75
CA ASN A 216 8.92 -16.53 15.04
C ASN A 216 9.02 -15.07 14.61
N LEU A 217 10.01 -14.30 15.05
CA LEU A 217 10.05 -12.83 14.86
C LEU A 217 9.88 -12.37 13.42
N THR A 218 10.45 -13.10 12.47
CA THR A 218 10.47 -12.70 11.06
C THR A 218 9.70 -13.66 10.14
N LEU A 219 8.77 -14.44 10.70
CA LEU A 219 7.92 -15.31 9.89
C LEU A 219 6.83 -14.52 9.17
N PHE A 220 6.00 -13.79 9.91
CA PHE A 220 4.82 -13.10 9.36
C PHE A 220 4.82 -11.60 9.64
N LEU A 221 4.38 -10.84 8.65
CA LEU A 221 3.95 -9.45 8.79
C LEU A 221 2.57 -9.45 9.46
N TYR A 222 2.38 -8.61 10.47
CA TYR A 222 1.11 -8.47 11.21
C TYR A 222 0.50 -9.81 11.67
N PRO A 223 1.19 -10.56 12.54
CA PRO A 223 0.60 -11.78 13.12
C PRO A 223 -0.73 -11.49 13.81
N ASP A 224 -1.58 -12.52 13.92
CA ASP A 224 -2.85 -12.41 14.62
C ASP A 224 -2.65 -11.84 16.04
N ASP A 225 -3.27 -10.69 16.30
CA ASP A 225 -3.21 -9.95 17.56
C ASP A 225 -4.54 -9.97 18.34
N SER A 226 -5.36 -10.96 18.09
CA SER A 226 -6.62 -11.17 18.81
C SER A 226 -6.40 -11.52 20.28
N ASP A 227 -5.24 -12.06 20.64
CA ASP A 227 -4.84 -12.37 22.01
C ASP A 227 -3.65 -11.51 22.49
N GLU A 228 -3.36 -11.60 23.79
CA GLU A 228 -2.27 -10.83 24.40
C GLU A 228 -0.90 -11.22 23.83
N ALA A 229 -0.65 -12.51 23.61
CA ALA A 229 0.60 -13.01 23.07
C ALA A 229 0.87 -12.40 21.68
N GLY A 230 -0.16 -12.31 20.83
CA GLY A 230 -0.06 -11.68 19.52
C GLY A 230 0.21 -10.19 19.58
N ARG A 231 -0.44 -9.48 20.50
CA ARG A 231 -0.19 -8.04 20.70
C ARG A 231 1.22 -7.77 21.19
N ILE A 232 1.72 -8.57 22.13
CA ILE A 232 3.10 -8.43 22.63
C ILE A 232 4.09 -8.81 21.52
N LEU A 233 3.79 -9.80 20.68
CA LEU A 233 4.65 -10.16 19.54
C LEU A 233 4.87 -8.97 18.60
N ARG A 234 3.88 -8.12 18.38
CA ARG A 234 4.05 -6.88 17.59
C ARG A 234 5.12 -5.96 18.19
N ILE A 235 5.16 -5.84 19.51
CA ILE A 235 6.20 -5.05 20.20
C ILE A 235 7.58 -5.68 19.98
N TYR A 236 7.71 -7.00 20.10
CA TYR A 236 8.96 -7.70 19.80
C TYR A 236 9.44 -7.45 18.38
N GLN A 237 8.56 -7.53 17.41
CA GLN A 237 8.89 -7.29 15.99
C GLN A 237 9.33 -5.84 15.76
N GLN A 238 8.57 -4.88 16.29
CA GLN A 238 8.89 -3.45 16.12
C GLN A 238 10.23 -3.11 16.79
N TYR A 239 10.48 -3.59 17.99
CA TYR A 239 11.76 -3.35 18.66
C TYR A 239 12.93 -4.02 17.94
N PHE A 240 12.76 -5.27 17.50
CA PHE A 240 13.78 -5.95 16.69
C PHE A 240 14.17 -5.12 15.46
N MET A 241 13.20 -4.59 14.74
CA MET A 241 13.43 -3.72 13.59
C MET A 241 14.17 -2.43 13.96
N VAL A 242 13.68 -1.70 14.95
CA VAL A 242 14.24 -0.38 15.28
C VAL A 242 15.58 -0.45 15.99
N SER A 243 15.82 -1.48 16.80
CA SER A 243 17.13 -1.66 17.43
C SER A 243 18.19 -2.04 16.40
N SER A 244 17.83 -2.90 15.44
CA SER A 244 18.71 -3.21 14.30
C SER A 244 19.01 -1.96 13.47
N ALA A 245 17.99 -1.16 13.16
CA ALA A 245 18.13 0.11 12.43
C ALA A 245 19.01 1.10 13.19
N ALA A 246 18.75 1.31 14.47
CA ALA A 246 19.50 2.26 15.30
C ALA A 246 20.99 1.88 15.39
N GLN A 247 21.30 0.61 15.58
CA GLN A 247 22.69 0.14 15.62
C GLN A 247 23.39 0.32 14.26
N LEU A 248 22.68 0.03 13.15
CA LEU A 248 23.21 0.27 11.79
C LEU A 248 23.51 1.76 11.58
N ILE A 249 22.59 2.64 11.94
CA ILE A 249 22.73 4.09 11.78
C ILE A 249 23.97 4.61 12.51
N LEU A 250 24.13 4.22 13.78
CA LEU A 250 25.27 4.66 14.58
C LEU A 250 26.60 4.09 14.07
N ASP A 251 26.63 2.82 13.66
CA ASP A 251 27.83 2.20 13.10
C ASP A 251 28.26 2.84 11.78
N GLU A 252 27.32 3.09 10.88
CA GLU A 252 27.60 3.78 9.62
C GLU A 252 28.08 5.22 9.85
N CYS A 253 27.47 5.91 10.81
CA CYS A 253 27.84 7.27 11.18
C CYS A 253 29.28 7.33 11.72
N VAL A 254 29.63 6.44 12.65
CA VAL A 254 30.98 6.32 13.20
C VAL A 254 32.00 5.94 12.11
N ALA A 255 31.64 5.02 11.21
CA ALA A 255 32.50 4.62 10.10
C ALA A 255 32.82 5.76 9.13
N LYS A 256 31.92 6.74 9.01
CA LYS A 256 32.14 7.96 8.24
C LYS A 256 32.95 9.02 9.00
N GLY A 257 33.30 8.77 10.26
CA GLY A 257 34.03 9.70 11.09
C GLY A 257 33.17 10.81 11.70
N CYS A 258 31.85 10.66 11.73
CA CYS A 258 31.01 11.67 12.36
C CYS A 258 31.06 11.63 13.87
N ASN A 259 30.96 12.81 14.48
CA ASN A 259 30.81 12.96 15.91
C ASN A 259 29.31 12.75 16.26
N LEU A 260 29.02 11.83 17.18
CA LEU A 260 27.63 11.53 17.56
C LEU A 260 26.89 12.73 18.18
N HIS A 261 27.63 13.71 18.74
CA HIS A 261 27.04 14.97 19.21
C HIS A 261 26.43 15.79 18.06
N ASP A 262 26.90 15.60 16.83
CA ASP A 262 26.44 16.26 15.63
C ASP A 262 25.61 15.31 14.72
N LEU A 263 25.02 14.26 15.28
CA LEU A 263 24.31 13.22 14.52
C LEU A 263 23.30 13.79 13.52
N SER A 264 22.56 14.84 13.89
CA SER A 264 21.56 15.47 13.03
C SER A 264 22.13 16.12 11.76
N ASP A 265 23.44 16.37 11.71
CA ASP A 265 24.10 16.88 10.49
C ASP A 265 24.42 15.76 9.50
N TYR A 266 24.37 14.51 9.93
CA TYR A 266 24.75 13.33 9.15
C TYR A 266 23.60 12.36 8.89
N VAL A 267 22.51 12.47 9.66
CA VAL A 267 21.43 11.48 9.65
C VAL A 267 20.08 12.17 9.69
N VAL A 268 19.16 11.70 8.84
CA VAL A 268 17.74 11.93 8.99
C VAL A 268 17.01 10.58 8.94
N ILE A 269 16.06 10.39 9.85
CA ILE A 269 15.26 9.18 9.98
C ILE A 269 13.81 9.56 9.68
N GLN A 270 13.25 8.96 8.64
CA GLN A 270 11.82 9.11 8.36
C GLN A 270 11.08 7.94 8.98
N ILE A 271 10.22 8.24 9.93
CA ILE A 271 9.38 7.27 10.66
C ILE A 271 8.07 7.11 9.89
N ASN A 272 7.90 5.95 9.25
CA ASN A 272 6.73 5.66 8.42
C ASN A 272 5.61 5.05 9.26
N ASP A 273 4.63 5.87 9.64
CA ASP A 273 3.60 5.59 10.63
C ASP A 273 4.19 5.33 12.04
N THR A 274 3.47 4.68 12.95
CA THR A 274 3.91 4.48 14.34
C THR A 274 4.71 3.19 14.57
N HIS A 275 4.80 2.32 13.57
CA HIS A 275 5.51 1.05 13.72
C HIS A 275 6.99 1.22 14.10
N PRO A 276 7.73 2.22 13.56
CA PRO A 276 9.11 2.46 13.94
C PRO A 276 9.31 3.42 15.13
N THR A 277 8.27 3.84 15.81
CA THR A 277 8.34 4.88 16.87
C THR A 277 9.42 4.61 17.91
N MET A 278 9.60 3.35 18.31
CA MET A 278 10.59 2.97 19.34
C MET A 278 12.03 3.28 18.93
N VAL A 279 12.30 3.64 17.68
CA VAL A 279 13.63 4.12 17.27
C VAL A 279 14.05 5.36 18.05
N ILE A 280 13.11 6.20 18.48
CA ILE A 280 13.38 7.40 19.26
C ILE A 280 13.96 7.04 20.61
N PRO A 281 13.25 6.33 21.51
CA PRO A 281 13.85 5.94 22.80
C PRO A 281 15.05 5.01 22.65
N GLU A 282 15.10 4.15 21.64
CA GLU A 282 16.26 3.26 21.44
C GLU A 282 17.53 4.03 21.06
N LEU A 283 17.45 4.99 20.14
CA LEU A 283 18.59 5.84 19.81
C LEU A 283 19.06 6.67 21.01
N ILE A 284 18.13 7.22 21.76
CA ILE A 284 18.47 7.95 22.99
C ILE A 284 19.25 7.05 23.96
N ARG A 285 18.72 5.84 24.17
CA ARG A 285 19.37 4.84 25.03
C ARG A 285 20.80 4.52 24.57
N LEU A 286 20.96 4.25 23.28
CA LEU A 286 22.27 3.92 22.70
C LEU A 286 23.25 5.09 22.74
N LEU A 287 22.80 6.31 22.51
CA LEU A 287 23.64 7.51 22.58
C LEU A 287 24.10 7.77 24.02
N VAL A 288 23.24 7.57 25.02
CA VAL A 288 23.61 7.66 26.44
C VAL A 288 24.64 6.60 26.80
N GLU A 289 24.48 5.36 26.34
CA GLU A 289 25.50 4.30 26.52
C GLU A 289 26.85 4.69 25.89
N ARG A 290 26.84 5.49 24.83
CA ARG A 290 28.06 5.96 24.14
C ARG A 290 28.60 7.29 24.70
N GLY A 291 28.04 7.77 25.80
CA GLY A 291 28.59 8.87 26.61
C GLY A 291 27.92 10.23 26.44
N LEU A 292 26.82 10.34 25.68
CA LEU A 292 26.04 11.58 25.63
C LEU A 292 25.21 11.73 26.90
N GLU A 293 25.08 12.96 27.38
CA GLU A 293 24.12 13.26 28.44
C GLU A 293 22.68 13.07 27.94
N MET A 294 21.75 12.72 28.84
CA MET A 294 20.37 12.40 28.48
C MET A 294 19.69 13.54 27.70
N ASP A 295 19.80 14.77 28.20
CA ASP A 295 19.15 15.93 27.55
C ASP A 295 19.71 16.21 26.15
N GLU A 296 21.03 16.04 25.99
CA GLU A 296 21.69 16.17 24.70
C GLU A 296 21.25 15.07 23.72
N ALA A 297 21.20 13.83 24.17
CA ALA A 297 20.75 12.70 23.37
C ALA A 297 19.31 12.91 22.88
N ILE A 298 18.42 13.38 23.75
CA ILE A 298 17.03 13.71 23.39
C ILE A 298 16.97 14.80 22.31
N GLU A 299 17.75 15.86 22.47
CA GLU A 299 17.80 16.97 21.49
C GLU A 299 18.32 16.49 20.12
N VAL A 300 19.40 15.75 20.12
CA VAL A 300 20.03 15.21 18.90
C VAL A 300 19.07 14.29 18.16
N VAL A 301 18.40 13.37 18.85
CA VAL A 301 17.43 12.45 18.25
C VAL A 301 16.21 13.21 17.71
N THR A 302 15.70 14.18 18.47
CA THR A 302 14.56 15.00 18.02
C THR A 302 14.86 15.73 16.71
N LYS A 303 16.05 16.27 16.56
CA LYS A 303 16.50 16.93 15.32
C LYS A 303 16.71 15.97 14.15
N SER A 304 16.98 14.70 14.44
CA SER A 304 17.30 13.68 13.43
C SER A 304 16.07 12.96 12.89
N CYS A 305 14.93 13.00 13.57
CA CYS A 305 13.73 12.26 13.22
C CYS A 305 12.65 13.13 12.59
N ALA A 306 11.90 12.53 11.68
CA ALA A 306 10.69 13.10 11.10
C ALA A 306 9.61 12.01 11.05
N TYR A 307 8.37 12.39 11.27
CA TYR A 307 7.23 11.46 11.38
C TYR A 307 6.19 11.72 10.30
N THR A 308 5.80 10.65 9.59
CA THR A 308 4.66 10.65 8.67
C THR A 308 3.51 9.89 9.32
N ASN A 309 2.37 10.56 9.46
CA ASN A 309 1.13 9.92 9.89
C ASN A 309 0.36 9.40 8.67
N HIS A 310 -0.05 8.13 8.69
CA HIS A 310 -0.89 7.51 7.67
C HIS A 310 -2.29 7.15 8.17
N THR A 311 -2.61 7.51 9.41
CA THR A 311 -3.81 7.02 10.09
C THR A 311 -4.68 8.19 10.53
N ILE A 312 -5.95 8.18 10.11
CA ILE A 312 -6.94 9.14 10.62
C ILE A 312 -7.73 8.53 11.78
N LEU A 313 -8.04 7.22 11.71
CA LEU A 313 -8.83 6.54 12.75
C LEU A 313 -8.10 6.59 14.09
N ALA A 314 -8.64 7.35 15.05
CA ALA A 314 -8.04 7.50 16.38
C ALA A 314 -7.83 6.15 17.10
N GLU A 315 -8.76 5.24 16.94
CA GLU A 315 -8.69 3.88 17.49
C GLU A 315 -7.58 3.02 16.87
N ALA A 316 -7.10 3.38 15.69
CA ALA A 316 -6.01 2.67 15.02
C ALA A 316 -4.62 3.20 15.40
N LEU A 317 -4.53 4.33 16.12
CA LEU A 317 -3.27 4.83 16.67
C LEU A 317 -2.79 3.92 17.79
N GLU A 318 -1.55 3.44 17.68
CA GLU A 318 -1.01 2.44 18.61
C GLU A 318 -0.85 3.01 20.02
N LYS A 319 -1.38 2.29 21.00
CA LYS A 319 -1.24 2.55 22.43
C LYS A 319 -0.89 1.24 23.11
N TRP A 320 0.26 1.19 23.75
CA TRP A 320 0.71 -0.05 24.38
C TRP A 320 0.64 0.05 25.89
N PRO A 321 -0.03 -0.91 26.58
CA PRO A 321 0.05 -1.01 28.04
C PRO A 321 1.51 -1.07 28.50
N ILE A 322 1.84 -0.34 29.56
CA ILE A 322 3.21 -0.31 30.10
C ILE A 322 3.69 -1.73 30.44
N TYR A 323 2.81 -2.59 30.96
CA TYR A 323 3.20 -3.95 31.31
C TYR A 323 3.62 -4.79 30.10
N TYR A 324 3.09 -4.53 28.89
CA TYR A 324 3.57 -5.16 27.65
C TYR A 324 5.00 -4.77 27.35
N LEU A 325 5.31 -3.47 27.45
CA LEU A 325 6.66 -2.96 27.21
C LEU A 325 7.64 -3.47 28.26
N LYS A 326 7.25 -3.52 29.54
CA LYS A 326 8.07 -4.08 30.61
C LYS A 326 8.32 -5.58 30.43
N LYS A 327 7.39 -6.30 29.83
CA LYS A 327 7.53 -7.74 29.55
C LYS A 327 8.51 -8.01 28.41
N ALA A 328 8.52 -7.16 27.40
CA ALA A 328 9.35 -7.34 26.19
C ALA A 328 10.67 -6.56 26.24
N VAL A 329 10.59 -5.25 26.50
CA VAL A 329 11.71 -4.30 26.37
C VAL A 329 11.80 -3.35 27.57
N PRO A 330 12.03 -3.89 28.77
CA PRO A 330 12.04 -3.08 29.99
C PRO A 330 13.07 -1.95 29.99
N GLN A 331 14.16 -2.09 29.23
CA GLN A 331 15.20 -1.08 29.09
C GLN A 331 14.74 0.23 28.44
N LEU A 332 13.65 0.22 27.70
CA LEU A 332 13.08 1.45 27.10
C LEU A 332 12.21 2.23 28.07
N MET A 333 11.61 1.58 29.07
CA MET A 333 10.67 2.26 29.97
C MET A 333 11.29 3.43 30.75
N PRO A 334 12.50 3.37 31.30
CA PRO A 334 13.12 4.54 31.94
C PRO A 334 13.28 5.73 30.99
N ILE A 335 13.60 5.46 29.71
CA ILE A 335 13.71 6.51 28.70
C ILE A 335 12.32 7.11 28.40
N ILE A 336 11.33 6.28 28.16
CA ILE A 336 9.95 6.71 27.89
C ILE A 336 9.40 7.55 29.04
N GLU A 337 9.66 7.13 30.28
CA GLU A 337 9.25 7.88 31.49
C GLU A 337 9.91 9.27 31.56
N VAL A 338 11.18 9.38 31.20
CA VAL A 338 11.87 10.68 31.10
C VAL A 338 11.23 11.56 30.05
N LEU A 339 10.93 11.00 28.88
CA LEU A 339 10.28 11.72 27.79
C LEU A 339 8.88 12.23 28.19
N ASP A 340 8.10 11.40 28.85
CA ASP A 340 6.77 11.77 29.34
C ASP A 340 6.84 12.82 30.46
N ASP A 341 7.78 12.67 31.40
CA ASP A 341 7.97 13.64 32.49
C ASP A 341 8.30 15.04 31.96
N LYS A 342 9.16 15.12 30.94
CA LYS A 342 9.47 16.41 30.27
C LYS A 342 8.25 17.05 29.64
N VAL A 343 7.40 16.24 29.00
CA VAL A 343 6.13 16.70 28.42
C VAL A 343 5.19 17.23 29.50
N ARG A 344 5.01 16.48 30.59
CA ARG A 344 4.12 16.88 31.71
C ARG A 344 4.57 18.17 32.40
N ARG A 345 5.86 18.38 32.53
CA ARG A 345 6.40 19.61 33.11
C ARG A 345 6.21 20.83 32.22
N LYS A 346 6.27 20.63 30.92
CA LYS A 346 6.16 21.73 29.94
C LYS A 346 4.73 22.06 29.55
N TYR A 347 3.88 21.04 29.42
CA TYR A 347 2.51 21.18 28.97
C TYR A 347 1.54 20.59 30.00
N HIS A 348 0.58 21.39 30.45
CA HIS A 348 -0.42 20.95 31.44
C HIS A 348 -1.72 20.52 30.72
N ASN A 349 -1.61 19.65 29.75
CA ASN A 349 -2.72 19.14 28.94
C ASN A 349 -2.58 17.60 28.80
N GLN A 350 -3.50 16.87 29.43
CA GLN A 350 -3.47 15.40 29.43
C GLN A 350 -3.59 14.80 28.01
N GLU A 351 -4.20 15.52 27.08
CA GLU A 351 -4.38 15.05 25.68
C GLU A 351 -3.05 14.88 24.93
N VAL A 352 -1.98 15.50 25.40
CA VAL A 352 -0.66 15.41 24.76
C VAL A 352 0.34 14.54 25.54
N TYR A 353 -0.04 13.97 26.68
CA TYR A 353 0.84 13.13 27.45
C TYR A 353 1.16 11.83 26.73
N ILE A 354 2.38 11.35 26.86
CA ILE A 354 2.82 10.08 26.26
C ILE A 354 2.18 8.91 26.99
N ILE A 355 2.21 8.92 28.31
CA ILE A 355 1.58 7.91 29.17
C ILE A 355 0.22 8.47 29.65
N ASP A 356 -0.85 7.75 29.33
CA ASP A 356 -2.19 8.15 29.71
C ASP A 356 -2.60 7.66 31.13
N GLY A 357 -3.81 8.02 31.56
CA GLY A 357 -4.35 7.63 32.86
C GLY A 357 -4.63 6.14 33.04
N GLU A 358 -4.64 5.38 31.96
CA GLU A 358 -4.80 3.92 31.94
C GLU A 358 -3.46 3.18 31.81
N GLU A 359 -2.37 3.87 32.03
CA GLU A 359 -0.99 3.34 31.94
C GLU A 359 -0.67 2.76 30.54
N ARG A 360 -1.09 3.45 29.50
CA ARG A 360 -0.77 3.11 28.10
C ARG A 360 0.17 4.15 27.51
N VAL A 361 1.15 3.68 26.73
CA VAL A 361 2.09 4.53 26.01
C VAL A 361 1.53 4.83 24.61
N HIS A 362 1.30 6.11 24.32
CA HIS A 362 0.84 6.58 23.00
C HIS A 362 2.04 6.76 22.08
N MET A 363 2.16 5.90 21.08
CA MET A 363 3.31 5.90 20.18
C MET A 363 3.38 7.17 19.33
N ALA A 364 2.28 7.60 18.74
CA ALA A 364 2.23 8.83 17.96
C ALA A 364 2.64 10.08 18.79
N HIS A 365 2.34 10.10 20.08
CA HIS A 365 2.71 11.22 20.95
C HIS A 365 4.24 11.31 21.12
N ILE A 366 4.94 10.18 21.20
CA ILE A 366 6.41 10.17 21.18
C ILE A 366 6.93 10.78 19.88
N ASP A 367 6.39 10.35 18.74
CA ASP A 367 6.80 10.83 17.42
C ASP A 367 6.61 12.34 17.27
N ILE A 368 5.48 12.87 17.74
CA ILE A 368 5.18 14.30 17.57
C ILE A 368 6.04 15.17 18.47
N HIS A 369 6.21 14.79 19.73
CA HIS A 369 7.05 15.56 20.66
C HIS A 369 8.53 15.54 20.28
N TYR A 370 9.03 14.39 19.84
CA TYR A 370 10.46 14.14 19.66
C TYR A 370 10.89 13.89 18.22
N SER A 371 10.25 14.59 17.30
CA SER A 371 10.68 14.71 15.91
C SER A 371 10.68 16.18 15.45
N SER A 372 11.29 16.44 14.32
CA SER A 372 11.38 17.80 13.75
C SER A 372 10.22 18.14 12.82
N SER A 373 9.50 17.15 12.33
CA SER A 373 8.42 17.33 11.35
C SER A 373 7.35 16.26 11.54
N VAL A 374 6.10 16.69 11.36
CA VAL A 374 4.91 15.82 11.36
C VAL A 374 4.16 16.14 10.08
N ASN A 375 4.06 15.16 9.16
CA ASN A 375 3.30 15.39 7.95
C ASN A 375 2.12 14.44 7.80
N GLY A 376 1.04 15.00 7.23
CA GLY A 376 -0.04 14.22 6.62
C GLY A 376 0.31 13.85 5.19
N VAL A 377 -0.54 13.05 4.55
CA VAL A 377 -0.25 12.41 3.25
C VAL A 377 -1.22 12.78 2.13
N ALA A 378 -2.13 13.71 2.41
CA ALA A 378 -2.99 14.38 1.46
C ALA A 378 -3.46 15.70 2.08
N SER A 379 -3.88 16.64 1.25
CA SER A 379 -4.30 17.97 1.71
C SER A 379 -5.42 17.90 2.76
N LEU A 380 -6.50 17.17 2.46
CA LEU A 380 -7.61 16.97 3.40
C LEU A 380 -7.17 16.27 4.69
N HIS A 381 -6.37 15.21 4.57
CA HIS A 381 -5.83 14.48 5.71
C HIS A 381 -5.08 15.39 6.67
N THR A 382 -4.20 16.22 6.13
CA THR A 382 -3.40 17.16 6.93
C THR A 382 -4.30 18.17 7.66
N GLU A 383 -5.34 18.70 7.00
CA GLU A 383 -6.29 19.58 7.65
C GLU A 383 -7.10 18.89 8.76
N ILE A 384 -7.49 17.64 8.56
CA ILE A 384 -8.17 16.85 9.60
C ILE A 384 -7.23 16.61 10.80
N LEU A 385 -5.97 16.33 10.57
CA LEU A 385 -4.98 16.19 11.65
C LEU A 385 -4.84 17.48 12.45
N LYS A 386 -4.72 18.64 11.79
CA LYS A 386 -4.56 19.94 12.42
C LYS A 386 -5.80 20.37 13.21
N ASN A 387 -6.99 20.18 12.65
CA ASN A 387 -8.22 20.76 13.18
C ASN A 387 -9.01 19.82 14.08
N ASN A 388 -8.78 18.51 13.99
CA ASN A 388 -9.55 17.50 14.72
C ASN A 388 -8.63 16.54 15.49
N GLU A 389 -8.05 15.53 14.80
CA GLU A 389 -7.41 14.37 15.44
C GLU A 389 -6.18 14.75 16.29
N LEU A 390 -5.36 15.68 15.83
CA LEU A 390 -4.12 16.10 16.50
C LEU A 390 -4.12 17.61 16.81
N HIS A 391 -5.30 18.22 16.95
CA HIS A 391 -5.40 19.67 17.15
C HIS A 391 -4.67 20.18 18.40
N HIS A 392 -4.64 19.41 19.49
CA HIS A 392 -3.87 19.76 20.68
C HIS A 392 -2.37 19.86 20.41
N PHE A 393 -1.85 18.99 19.53
CA PHE A 393 -0.46 19.04 19.09
C PHE A 393 -0.19 20.18 18.12
N TYR A 394 -1.14 20.47 17.23
CA TYR A 394 -1.02 21.60 16.31
C TYR A 394 -0.98 22.94 17.05
N GLU A 395 -1.72 23.09 18.14
CA GLU A 395 -1.66 24.25 19.00
C GLU A 395 -0.26 24.46 19.61
N ILE A 396 0.43 23.35 19.94
CA ILE A 396 1.77 23.38 20.56
C ILE A 396 2.88 23.54 19.51
N TYR A 397 2.77 22.83 18.39
CA TYR A 397 3.81 22.71 17.36
C TYR A 397 3.30 23.07 15.96
N PRO A 398 2.70 24.26 15.74
CA PRO A 398 2.17 24.58 14.41
C PRO A 398 3.24 24.51 13.32
N GLU A 399 4.50 24.78 13.65
CA GLU A 399 5.64 24.75 12.72
C GLU A 399 6.06 23.35 12.26
N LYS A 400 5.70 22.31 13.02
CA LYS A 400 6.04 20.93 12.64
C LYS A 400 5.09 20.36 11.58
N PHE A 401 3.83 20.80 11.58
CA PHE A 401 2.78 20.23 10.73
C PHE A 401 2.88 20.71 9.31
N ASN A 402 2.93 19.76 8.38
CA ASN A 402 2.96 20.05 6.95
C ASN A 402 2.31 18.92 6.15
N ASN A 403 2.01 19.19 4.88
CA ASN A 403 1.44 18.20 3.98
C ASN A 403 2.47 17.74 2.95
N LYS A 404 2.54 16.43 2.76
CA LYS A 404 3.25 15.79 1.65
C LYS A 404 2.29 14.81 0.97
N THR A 405 1.56 15.29 -0.03
CA THR A 405 0.64 14.42 -0.76
C THR A 405 1.39 13.23 -1.34
N ASN A 406 0.88 12.04 -1.08
CA ASN A 406 1.46 10.80 -1.57
C ASN A 406 1.60 10.81 -3.10
N GLY A 407 2.43 9.93 -3.59
CA GLY A 407 2.66 9.73 -5.01
C GLY A 407 3.02 8.28 -5.31
N ILE A 408 3.10 7.99 -6.59
CA ILE A 408 3.40 6.66 -7.13
C ILE A 408 4.57 6.73 -8.11
N THR A 409 5.36 5.67 -8.21
CA THR A 409 6.41 5.59 -9.23
C THR A 409 5.81 5.27 -10.59
N PHE A 410 6.06 6.14 -11.57
CA PHE A 410 5.60 5.95 -12.95
C PHE A 410 6.39 4.85 -13.67
N ARG A 411 7.60 4.49 -13.19
CA ARG A 411 8.37 3.37 -13.72
C ARG A 411 7.56 2.07 -13.64
N ARG A 412 6.98 1.78 -12.47
CA ARG A 412 6.12 0.59 -12.32
C ARG A 412 4.72 0.79 -12.89
N TRP A 413 4.08 1.91 -12.56
CA TRP A 413 2.64 2.09 -12.79
C TRP A 413 2.28 2.67 -14.14
N LEU A 414 3.26 2.96 -14.97
CA LEU A 414 3.07 3.34 -16.38
C LEU A 414 4.03 2.58 -17.29
N LEU A 415 5.33 2.78 -17.12
CA LEU A 415 6.35 2.20 -18.02
C LEU A 415 6.32 0.67 -18.02
N HIS A 416 6.19 0.05 -16.85
CA HIS A 416 6.17 -1.41 -16.71
C HIS A 416 4.80 -2.00 -17.01
N CYS A 417 3.74 -1.54 -16.34
CA CYS A 417 2.42 -2.19 -16.44
C CYS A 417 1.60 -1.79 -17.67
N ASN A 418 1.96 -0.70 -18.35
CA ASN A 418 1.24 -0.22 -19.54
C ASN A 418 2.19 0.30 -20.64
N PRO A 419 3.01 -0.59 -21.23
CA PRO A 419 3.97 -0.19 -22.24
C PRO A 419 3.32 0.39 -23.50
N GLN A 420 2.13 -0.06 -23.88
CA GLN A 420 1.41 0.47 -25.04
C GLN A 420 0.99 1.94 -24.83
N LEU A 421 0.50 2.27 -23.62
CA LEU A 421 0.18 3.67 -23.28
C LEU A 421 1.45 4.51 -23.22
N THR A 422 2.52 3.99 -22.66
CA THR A 422 3.83 4.66 -22.63
C THR A 422 4.33 5.00 -24.04
N GLU A 423 4.21 4.05 -24.96
CA GLU A 423 4.62 4.23 -26.36
C GLU A 423 3.77 5.30 -27.06
N LEU A 424 2.44 5.28 -26.86
CA LEU A 424 1.56 6.31 -27.40
C LEU A 424 1.94 7.70 -26.87
N ILE A 425 2.10 7.84 -25.57
CA ILE A 425 2.48 9.11 -24.94
C ILE A 425 3.83 9.60 -25.52
N THR A 426 4.81 8.72 -25.59
CA THR A 426 6.12 9.04 -26.17
C THR A 426 6.01 9.54 -27.62
N SER A 427 5.16 8.90 -28.41
CA SER A 427 4.95 9.32 -29.81
C SER A 427 4.31 10.70 -29.93
N LEU A 428 3.52 11.13 -28.94
CA LEU A 428 2.78 12.39 -28.96
C LEU A 428 3.58 13.57 -28.37
N ILE A 429 4.29 13.34 -27.26
CA ILE A 429 4.93 14.41 -26.48
C ILE A 429 6.42 14.20 -26.23
N GLY A 430 7.01 13.11 -26.73
CA GLY A 430 8.42 12.75 -26.48
C GLY A 430 8.64 12.07 -25.14
N ASP A 431 9.91 11.82 -24.79
CA ASP A 431 10.34 11.07 -23.62
C ASP A 431 10.42 11.88 -22.32
N GLY A 432 10.27 13.19 -22.40
CA GLY A 432 10.50 14.08 -21.26
C GLY A 432 9.65 13.74 -20.02
N PHE A 433 8.45 13.24 -20.22
CA PHE A 433 7.54 12.88 -19.10
C PHE A 433 8.09 11.75 -18.21
N LYS A 434 9.01 10.93 -18.71
CA LYS A 434 9.62 9.84 -17.93
C LYS A 434 10.50 10.37 -16.80
N LYS A 435 11.00 11.58 -16.92
CA LYS A 435 11.80 12.27 -15.91
C LYS A 435 11.07 13.44 -15.25
N ASP A 436 10.15 14.07 -15.97
CA ASP A 436 9.31 15.16 -15.50
C ASP A 436 7.85 14.85 -15.84
N ALA A 437 7.15 14.23 -14.90
CA ALA A 437 5.78 13.79 -15.07
C ALA A 437 4.78 14.92 -15.34
N THR A 438 5.12 16.17 -15.01
CA THR A 438 4.27 17.35 -15.30
C THR A 438 4.07 17.54 -16.80
N GLN A 439 4.97 17.03 -17.62
CA GLN A 439 4.86 17.09 -19.07
C GLN A 439 3.67 16.31 -19.65
N LEU A 440 3.06 15.41 -18.87
CA LEU A 440 1.84 14.72 -19.28
C LEU A 440 0.68 15.68 -19.62
N GLU A 441 0.66 16.89 -19.05
CA GLU A 441 -0.34 17.90 -19.39
C GLU A 441 -0.35 18.30 -20.87
N LYS A 442 0.74 18.12 -21.58
CA LYS A 442 0.83 18.35 -23.04
C LYS A 442 -0.15 17.45 -23.79
N LEU A 443 -0.61 16.34 -23.22
CA LEU A 443 -1.62 15.46 -23.82
C LEU A 443 -2.97 16.16 -24.00
N LEU A 444 -3.26 17.22 -23.25
CA LEU A 444 -4.50 17.98 -23.39
C LEU A 444 -4.68 18.57 -24.78
N ASP A 445 -3.58 18.84 -25.50
CA ASP A 445 -3.62 19.33 -26.89
C ASP A 445 -4.26 18.30 -27.85
N TYR A 446 -4.32 17.02 -27.44
CA TYR A 446 -4.88 15.92 -28.23
C TYR A 446 -6.31 15.53 -27.82
N LYS A 447 -6.94 16.30 -26.93
CA LYS A 447 -8.28 15.98 -26.40
C LYS A 447 -9.35 15.79 -27.49
N ASN A 448 -9.20 16.49 -28.60
CA ASN A 448 -10.14 16.43 -29.74
C ASN A 448 -9.54 15.72 -30.96
N ASP A 449 -8.40 15.06 -30.82
CA ASP A 449 -7.76 14.32 -31.92
C ASP A 449 -8.37 12.91 -32.01
N GLU A 450 -9.23 12.70 -33.00
CA GLU A 450 -9.95 11.43 -33.18
C GLU A 450 -9.04 10.21 -33.30
N LYS A 451 -7.86 10.36 -33.91
CA LYS A 451 -6.89 9.28 -34.06
C LYS A 451 -6.30 8.88 -32.70
N VAL A 452 -5.90 9.86 -31.89
CA VAL A 452 -5.36 9.64 -30.54
C VAL A 452 -6.42 9.01 -29.65
N LEU A 453 -7.64 9.52 -29.67
CA LEU A 453 -8.76 8.99 -28.88
C LEU A 453 -9.06 7.53 -29.24
N LYS A 454 -9.04 7.20 -30.52
CA LYS A 454 -9.20 5.82 -30.99
C LYS A 454 -8.09 4.91 -30.50
N GLN A 455 -6.83 5.36 -30.54
CA GLN A 455 -5.68 4.61 -30.05
C GLN A 455 -5.78 4.36 -28.54
N LEU A 456 -6.26 5.31 -27.75
CA LEU A 456 -6.51 5.12 -26.31
C LEU A 456 -7.54 4.02 -26.04
N LEU A 457 -8.64 4.00 -26.78
CA LEU A 457 -9.66 2.95 -26.67
C LEU A 457 -9.11 1.57 -27.07
N GLU A 458 -8.29 1.50 -28.11
CA GLU A 458 -7.65 0.27 -28.55
C GLU A 458 -6.68 -0.27 -27.47
N ILE A 459 -5.90 0.61 -26.84
CA ILE A 459 -5.01 0.24 -25.73
C ILE A 459 -5.82 -0.31 -24.56
N LYS A 460 -6.89 0.38 -24.15
CA LYS A 460 -7.77 -0.09 -23.07
C LYS A 460 -8.36 -1.47 -23.41
N SER A 461 -8.84 -1.66 -24.61
CA SER A 461 -9.36 -2.94 -25.07
C SER A 461 -8.32 -4.06 -24.99
N ALA A 462 -7.08 -3.80 -25.42
CA ALA A 462 -5.98 -4.76 -25.32
C ALA A 462 -5.69 -5.13 -23.86
N LYS A 463 -5.70 -4.16 -22.95
CA LYS A 463 -5.49 -4.42 -21.51
C LYS A 463 -6.63 -5.24 -20.90
N LYS A 464 -7.86 -5.01 -21.33
CA LYS A 464 -9.01 -5.83 -20.90
C LYS A 464 -8.87 -7.28 -21.37
N MET A 465 -8.36 -7.50 -22.59
CA MET A 465 -8.08 -8.85 -23.12
C MET A 465 -6.94 -9.55 -22.33
N GLU A 466 -5.90 -8.82 -21.96
CA GLU A 466 -4.81 -9.36 -21.12
C GLU A 466 -5.34 -9.80 -19.76
N LEU A 467 -6.20 -9.00 -19.14
CA LEU A 467 -6.82 -9.35 -17.85
C LEU A 467 -7.73 -10.57 -17.98
N LYS A 468 -8.55 -10.62 -19.04
CA LYS A 468 -9.40 -11.79 -19.34
C LYS A 468 -8.59 -13.06 -19.40
N LYS A 469 -7.47 -13.04 -20.13
CA LYS A 469 -6.56 -14.19 -20.26
C LYS A 469 -5.98 -14.57 -18.90
N ALA A 470 -5.51 -13.62 -18.12
CA ALA A 470 -4.92 -13.88 -16.80
C ALA A 470 -5.92 -14.49 -15.82
N LEU A 471 -7.15 -14.02 -15.79
CA LEU A 471 -8.22 -14.57 -14.95
C LEU A 471 -8.57 -16.01 -15.35
N MET A 472 -8.61 -16.29 -16.64
CA MET A 472 -8.85 -17.65 -17.14
C MET A 472 -7.70 -18.60 -16.74
N GLU A 473 -6.45 -18.19 -16.95
CA GLU A 473 -5.29 -19.02 -16.68
C GLU A 473 -5.06 -19.26 -15.18
N LYS A 474 -5.28 -18.25 -14.34
CA LYS A 474 -4.96 -18.30 -12.91
C LYS A 474 -6.11 -18.73 -12.01
N GLN A 475 -7.36 -18.41 -12.39
CA GLN A 475 -8.55 -18.69 -11.56
C GLN A 475 -9.64 -19.48 -12.29
N ASN A 476 -9.47 -19.80 -13.57
CA ASN A 476 -10.49 -20.43 -14.39
C ASN A 476 -11.81 -19.61 -14.40
N VAL A 477 -11.68 -18.29 -14.46
CA VAL A 477 -12.82 -17.36 -14.52
C VAL A 477 -12.87 -16.72 -15.89
N THR A 478 -14.06 -16.77 -16.52
CA THR A 478 -14.33 -16.13 -17.81
C THR A 478 -15.03 -14.80 -17.60
N ILE A 479 -14.53 -13.75 -18.23
CA ILE A 479 -15.17 -12.42 -18.22
C ILE A 479 -15.42 -11.95 -19.65
N ASN A 480 -16.37 -11.02 -19.80
CA ASN A 480 -16.68 -10.39 -21.08
C ASN A 480 -15.83 -9.12 -21.24
N GLU A 481 -14.87 -9.15 -22.14
CA GLU A 481 -13.97 -8.02 -22.45
C GLU A 481 -14.68 -6.78 -22.97
N ASN A 482 -15.89 -6.92 -23.46
CA ASN A 482 -16.71 -5.80 -23.96
C ASN A 482 -17.62 -5.20 -22.89
N SER A 483 -17.57 -5.72 -21.66
CA SER A 483 -18.29 -5.17 -20.52
C SER A 483 -17.56 -3.97 -19.91
N ILE A 484 -18.26 -3.20 -19.07
CA ILE A 484 -17.64 -2.14 -18.27
C ILE A 484 -16.89 -2.80 -17.11
N PHE A 485 -15.60 -2.54 -17.00
CA PHE A 485 -14.80 -3.04 -15.87
C PHE A 485 -14.82 -2.03 -14.72
N ASP A 486 -15.60 -2.35 -13.70
CA ASP A 486 -15.81 -1.57 -12.50
C ASP A 486 -15.05 -2.25 -11.34
N ILE A 487 -13.96 -1.63 -10.87
CA ILE A 487 -12.95 -2.32 -10.07
C ILE A 487 -12.75 -1.64 -8.71
N GLN A 488 -12.80 -2.45 -7.66
CA GLN A 488 -12.42 -2.08 -6.30
C GLN A 488 -11.38 -3.06 -5.76
N ILE A 489 -10.12 -2.66 -5.72
CA ILE A 489 -9.00 -3.48 -5.26
C ILE A 489 -8.23 -2.73 -4.17
N LYS A 490 -8.35 -3.22 -2.95
CA LYS A 490 -7.72 -2.67 -1.75
C LYS A 490 -7.93 -3.61 -0.57
N ARG A 491 -7.12 -3.49 0.49
CA ARG A 491 -7.34 -4.24 1.71
C ARG A 491 -8.79 -4.09 2.17
N LEU A 492 -9.39 -5.17 2.67
CA LEU A 492 -10.75 -5.11 3.17
C LEU A 492 -10.81 -4.44 4.52
N HIS A 493 -11.55 -3.35 4.58
CA HIS A 493 -11.90 -2.65 5.81
C HIS A 493 -13.25 -1.97 5.63
N GLU A 494 -14.05 -1.95 6.70
CA GLU A 494 -15.40 -1.36 6.64
C GLU A 494 -15.40 0.11 6.22
N TYR A 495 -14.36 0.90 6.56
CA TYR A 495 -14.29 2.30 6.14
C TYR A 495 -14.06 2.47 4.63
N LYS A 496 -13.45 1.47 3.96
CA LYS A 496 -13.26 1.44 2.50
C LYS A 496 -14.54 1.06 1.78
N ARG A 497 -15.49 0.56 2.51
CA ARG A 497 -16.90 0.32 2.14
C ARG A 497 -17.11 -0.64 0.98
N GLN A 498 -16.34 -1.74 0.93
CA GLN A 498 -16.64 -2.84 0.00
C GLN A 498 -18.08 -3.35 0.20
N GLN A 499 -18.62 -3.28 1.41
CA GLN A 499 -20.02 -3.60 1.69
C GLN A 499 -21.01 -2.68 0.96
N LEU A 500 -20.69 -1.41 0.77
CA LEU A 500 -21.52 -0.49 -0.02
C LEU A 500 -21.57 -0.92 -1.50
N ASN A 501 -20.43 -1.28 -2.06
CA ASN A 501 -20.34 -1.83 -3.42
C ASN A 501 -21.13 -3.15 -3.53
N ALA A 502 -21.00 -4.05 -2.55
CA ALA A 502 -21.76 -5.31 -2.52
C ALA A 502 -23.28 -5.05 -2.46
N LEU A 503 -23.73 -4.08 -1.68
CA LEU A 503 -25.15 -3.69 -1.64
C LEU A 503 -25.64 -3.15 -3.00
N TYR A 504 -24.81 -2.37 -3.68
CA TYR A 504 -25.13 -1.93 -5.03
C TYR A 504 -25.26 -3.11 -6.00
N VAL A 505 -24.34 -4.08 -5.90
CA VAL A 505 -24.40 -5.29 -6.74
C VAL A 505 -25.71 -6.05 -6.52
N ILE A 506 -26.14 -6.20 -5.27
CA ILE A 506 -27.44 -6.81 -4.94
C ILE A 506 -28.60 -6.01 -5.55
N HIS A 507 -28.57 -4.69 -5.37
CA HIS A 507 -29.56 -3.79 -5.95
C HIS A 507 -29.66 -3.97 -7.47
N LYS A 508 -28.53 -4.00 -8.17
CA LYS A 508 -28.45 -4.18 -9.61
C LYS A 508 -28.93 -5.58 -10.06
N TYR A 509 -28.58 -6.61 -9.31
CA TYR A 509 -29.08 -7.97 -9.53
C TYR A 509 -30.62 -8.01 -9.49
N LEU A 510 -31.21 -7.40 -8.48
CA LEU A 510 -32.65 -7.34 -8.32
C LEU A 510 -33.34 -6.52 -9.42
N GLU A 511 -32.73 -5.41 -9.85
CA GLU A 511 -33.24 -4.63 -11.00
C GLU A 511 -33.26 -5.45 -12.29
N ILE A 512 -32.20 -6.21 -12.55
CA ILE A 512 -32.12 -7.05 -13.76
C ILE A 512 -33.15 -8.17 -13.69
N LYS A 513 -33.35 -8.81 -12.54
CA LYS A 513 -34.39 -9.82 -12.32
C LYS A 513 -35.79 -9.24 -12.53
N ALA A 514 -36.00 -7.97 -12.24
CA ALA A 514 -37.24 -7.24 -12.53
C ALA A 514 -37.39 -6.78 -13.98
N GLY A 515 -36.41 -7.09 -14.86
CA GLY A 515 -36.43 -6.75 -16.26
C GLY A 515 -35.72 -5.47 -16.68
N LYS A 516 -35.10 -4.75 -15.73
CA LYS A 516 -34.35 -3.52 -16.01
C LYS A 516 -32.88 -3.86 -16.33
N LYS A 517 -32.60 -4.06 -17.60
CA LYS A 517 -31.29 -4.51 -18.08
C LYS A 517 -30.38 -3.35 -18.48
N PRO A 518 -29.08 -3.36 -18.13
CA PRO A 518 -28.14 -2.34 -18.60
C PRO A 518 -27.88 -2.46 -20.10
N SER A 519 -27.59 -1.33 -20.75
CA SER A 519 -27.29 -1.27 -22.19
C SER A 519 -25.95 -1.97 -22.51
N THR A 520 -24.94 -1.75 -21.70
CA THR A 520 -23.66 -2.44 -21.79
C THR A 520 -23.50 -3.36 -20.57
N PRO A 521 -23.07 -4.62 -20.76
CA PRO A 521 -22.80 -5.50 -19.63
C PRO A 521 -21.77 -4.91 -18.67
N ILE A 522 -21.86 -5.30 -17.40
CA ILE A 522 -21.00 -4.80 -16.32
C ILE A 522 -20.27 -5.98 -15.68
N THR A 523 -18.97 -5.84 -15.49
CA THR A 523 -18.17 -6.76 -14.68
C THR A 523 -17.63 -5.99 -13.49
N VAL A 524 -18.11 -6.35 -12.30
CA VAL A 524 -17.64 -5.79 -11.03
C VAL A 524 -16.52 -6.67 -10.50
N ILE A 525 -15.34 -6.10 -10.34
CA ILE A 525 -14.15 -6.83 -9.92
C ILE A 525 -13.69 -6.34 -8.55
N PHE A 526 -13.60 -7.27 -7.61
CA PHE A 526 -13.06 -7.06 -6.28
C PHE A 526 -11.71 -7.74 -6.12
N GLY A 527 -10.84 -7.14 -5.33
CA GLY A 527 -9.63 -7.78 -4.83
C GLY A 527 -9.37 -7.25 -3.43
N ALA A 528 -9.33 -8.15 -2.46
CA ALA A 528 -9.17 -7.75 -1.07
C ALA A 528 -8.72 -8.93 -0.20
N LYS A 529 -7.89 -8.63 0.80
CA LYS A 529 -7.54 -9.56 1.88
C LYS A 529 -8.08 -9.00 3.20
N ALA A 530 -8.68 -9.87 4.01
CA ALA A 530 -9.16 -9.52 5.35
C ALA A 530 -8.18 -10.02 6.41
N ALA A 531 -7.89 -9.19 7.42
CA ALA A 531 -7.12 -9.64 8.57
C ALA A 531 -7.82 -10.83 9.25
N PRO A 532 -7.10 -11.87 9.70
CA PRO A 532 -7.72 -13.06 10.30
C PRO A 532 -8.60 -12.76 11.52
N ALA A 533 -8.22 -11.78 12.34
CA ALA A 533 -8.98 -11.37 13.52
C ALA A 533 -10.19 -10.46 13.21
N TYR A 534 -10.28 -9.94 11.99
CA TYR A 534 -11.34 -9.01 11.60
C TYR A 534 -12.56 -9.76 11.03
N ILE A 535 -13.43 -10.22 11.91
CA ILE A 535 -14.53 -11.11 11.59
C ILE A 535 -15.50 -10.50 10.57
N ILE A 536 -15.93 -9.26 10.75
CA ILE A 536 -16.87 -8.59 9.82
C ILE A 536 -16.25 -8.43 8.43
N ALA A 537 -14.96 -8.16 8.34
CA ALA A 537 -14.26 -8.10 7.06
C ALA A 537 -14.31 -9.45 6.33
N GLN A 538 -14.13 -10.53 7.04
CA GLN A 538 -14.28 -11.88 6.48
C GLN A 538 -15.71 -12.19 6.06
N ASP A 539 -16.70 -11.71 6.80
CA ASP A 539 -18.12 -11.84 6.43
C ASP A 539 -18.43 -11.09 5.13
N ILE A 540 -17.81 -9.92 4.93
CA ILE A 540 -17.95 -9.14 3.68
C ILE A 540 -17.33 -9.90 2.50
N ILE A 541 -16.15 -10.50 2.66
CA ILE A 541 -15.55 -11.36 1.63
C ILE A 541 -16.47 -12.53 1.31
N HIS A 542 -17.02 -13.17 2.32
CA HIS A 542 -17.98 -14.27 2.15
C HIS A 542 -19.19 -13.83 1.33
N LEU A 543 -19.78 -12.67 1.64
CA LEU A 543 -20.90 -12.12 0.85
C LEU A 543 -20.50 -11.92 -0.62
N ILE A 544 -19.35 -11.32 -0.89
CA ILE A 544 -18.88 -11.07 -2.26
C ILE A 544 -18.72 -12.39 -3.02
N LEU A 545 -18.13 -13.40 -2.40
CA LEU A 545 -17.95 -14.72 -3.00
C LEU A 545 -19.29 -15.41 -3.26
N CYS A 546 -20.26 -15.30 -2.35
CA CYS A 546 -21.61 -15.81 -2.56
C CYS A 546 -22.30 -15.08 -3.72
N LEU A 547 -22.16 -13.76 -3.82
CA LEU A 547 -22.69 -12.98 -4.95
C LEU A 547 -22.06 -13.41 -6.27
N GLN A 548 -20.75 -13.65 -6.28
CA GLN A 548 -20.05 -14.18 -7.46
C GLN A 548 -20.68 -15.50 -7.92
N GLN A 549 -20.88 -16.44 -7.02
CA GLN A 549 -21.47 -17.73 -7.33
C GLN A 549 -22.91 -17.57 -7.83
N LEU A 550 -23.74 -16.83 -7.11
CA LEU A 550 -25.16 -16.64 -7.45
C LEU A 550 -25.33 -15.97 -8.81
N ILE A 551 -24.69 -14.82 -9.00
CA ILE A 551 -24.89 -13.95 -10.18
C ILE A 551 -24.34 -14.59 -11.44
N ASN A 552 -23.12 -15.13 -11.38
CA ASN A 552 -22.45 -15.69 -12.56
C ASN A 552 -23.10 -16.98 -13.06
N ASN A 553 -23.88 -17.65 -12.20
CA ASN A 553 -24.62 -18.87 -12.53
C ASN A 553 -26.13 -18.63 -12.81
N ASP A 554 -26.59 -17.38 -12.73
CA ASP A 554 -27.97 -17.03 -13.05
C ASP A 554 -28.06 -16.64 -14.54
N PRO A 555 -28.72 -17.47 -15.40
CA PRO A 555 -28.78 -17.20 -16.83
C PRO A 555 -29.61 -15.97 -17.23
N GLU A 556 -30.46 -15.47 -16.33
CA GLU A 556 -31.21 -14.23 -16.55
C GLU A 556 -30.35 -12.97 -16.28
N VAL A 557 -29.28 -13.09 -15.51
CA VAL A 557 -28.47 -11.97 -15.04
C VAL A 557 -27.06 -11.98 -15.62
N SER A 558 -26.42 -13.14 -15.73
CA SER A 558 -25.03 -13.25 -16.15
C SER A 558 -24.70 -12.65 -17.52
N PRO A 559 -25.63 -12.56 -18.49
CA PRO A 559 -25.36 -11.81 -19.72
C PRO A 559 -25.17 -10.30 -19.52
N TYR A 560 -25.61 -9.76 -18.39
CA TYR A 560 -25.64 -8.31 -18.10
C TYR A 560 -24.78 -7.88 -16.92
N LEU A 561 -24.56 -8.77 -15.96
CA LEU A 561 -23.81 -8.49 -14.73
C LEU A 561 -23.03 -9.73 -14.32
N ASN A 562 -21.74 -9.53 -14.06
CA ASN A 562 -20.88 -10.56 -13.46
C ASN A 562 -20.08 -9.94 -12.31
N VAL A 563 -19.74 -10.78 -11.36
CA VAL A 563 -18.89 -10.43 -10.21
C VAL A 563 -17.66 -11.32 -10.21
N VAL A 564 -16.50 -10.71 -10.01
CA VAL A 564 -15.23 -11.44 -9.88
C VAL A 564 -14.56 -11.00 -8.59
N MET A 565 -14.25 -11.95 -7.73
CA MET A 565 -13.35 -11.75 -6.59
C MET A 565 -12.00 -12.34 -6.97
N VAL A 566 -10.99 -11.51 -7.12
CA VAL A 566 -9.64 -11.96 -7.45
C VAL A 566 -9.03 -12.65 -6.23
N GLU A 567 -8.53 -13.88 -6.43
CA GLU A 567 -7.88 -14.65 -5.38
C GLU A 567 -6.44 -14.16 -5.16
N ASN A 568 -6.09 -13.95 -3.89
CA ASN A 568 -4.75 -13.55 -3.48
C ASN A 568 -4.26 -12.27 -4.17
N TYR A 569 -5.05 -11.21 -4.10
CA TYR A 569 -4.69 -9.90 -4.66
C TYR A 569 -3.30 -9.46 -4.17
N ASN A 570 -2.45 -9.06 -5.10
CA ASN A 570 -1.07 -8.63 -4.87
C ASN A 570 -0.64 -7.60 -5.94
N VAL A 571 0.63 -7.20 -5.94
CA VAL A 571 1.14 -6.22 -6.92
C VAL A 571 1.08 -6.75 -8.35
N THR A 572 1.37 -8.03 -8.55
CA THR A 572 1.29 -8.67 -9.88
C THR A 572 -0.13 -8.59 -10.45
N TRP A 573 -1.15 -8.84 -9.63
CA TRP A 573 -2.54 -8.66 -10.04
C TRP A 573 -2.87 -7.18 -10.30
N ALA A 574 -2.40 -6.27 -9.44
CA ALA A 574 -2.62 -4.84 -9.61
C ALA A 574 -2.12 -4.33 -10.97
N GLU A 575 -0.96 -4.80 -11.41
CA GLU A 575 -0.35 -4.43 -12.70
C GLU A 575 -1.21 -4.85 -13.90
N LYS A 576 -2.07 -5.83 -13.75
CA LYS A 576 -3.02 -6.29 -14.79
C LYS A 576 -4.40 -5.64 -14.65
N LEU A 577 -4.87 -5.45 -13.42
CA LEU A 577 -6.19 -4.89 -13.12
C LEU A 577 -6.26 -3.39 -13.39
N ILE A 578 -5.24 -2.65 -13.02
CA ILE A 578 -5.23 -1.19 -13.11
C ILE A 578 -5.30 -0.70 -14.56
N PRO A 579 -4.46 -1.18 -15.50
CA PRO A 579 -4.57 -0.74 -16.89
C PRO A 579 -5.87 -1.13 -17.57
N ALA A 580 -6.53 -2.19 -17.14
CA ALA A 580 -7.79 -2.70 -17.70
C ALA A 580 -9.05 -2.00 -17.17
N CYS A 581 -8.93 -1.17 -16.15
CA CYS A 581 -10.06 -0.59 -15.44
C CYS A 581 -10.75 0.54 -16.24
N ASP A 582 -12.08 0.54 -16.23
CA ASP A 582 -12.88 1.65 -16.73
C ASP A 582 -13.30 2.60 -15.59
N ILE A 583 -13.82 2.04 -14.49
CA ILE A 583 -14.29 2.79 -13.33
C ILE A 583 -13.53 2.35 -12.09
N SER A 584 -12.84 3.29 -11.47
CA SER A 584 -12.06 3.10 -10.24
C SER A 584 -12.93 3.44 -9.03
N GLU A 585 -13.28 2.45 -8.24
CA GLU A 585 -14.09 2.60 -7.03
C GLU A 585 -13.22 3.07 -5.85
N GLN A 586 -13.42 4.33 -5.44
CA GLN A 586 -12.69 4.98 -4.35
C GLN A 586 -13.70 5.57 -3.34
N ILE A 587 -14.46 4.68 -2.73
CA ILE A 587 -15.71 4.98 -2.02
C ILE A 587 -15.61 4.95 -0.50
N SER A 588 -14.43 5.18 0.05
CA SER A 588 -14.26 5.31 1.50
C SER A 588 -15.19 6.34 2.11
N LEU A 589 -15.54 6.16 3.38
CA LEU A 589 -16.30 7.20 4.09
C LEU A 589 -15.44 8.46 4.20
N ALA A 590 -15.97 9.60 3.76
CA ALA A 590 -15.27 10.87 3.84
C ALA A 590 -14.71 11.10 5.24
N SER A 591 -13.48 11.55 5.35
CA SER A 591 -12.68 11.74 6.57
C SER A 591 -11.92 10.49 7.05
N LYS A 592 -11.99 9.34 6.39
CA LYS A 592 -11.41 8.09 6.91
C LYS A 592 -10.17 7.60 6.15
N GLU A 593 -10.11 7.77 4.84
CA GLU A 593 -8.90 7.45 4.06
C GLU A 593 -7.90 8.60 4.13
N ALA A 594 -6.69 8.35 4.60
CA ALA A 594 -5.68 9.41 4.69
C ALA A 594 -5.30 9.97 3.31
N SER A 595 -5.02 9.12 2.37
CA SER A 595 -4.70 9.52 0.99
C SER A 595 -5.31 8.56 -0.02
N GLY A 596 -4.95 7.28 0.07
CA GLY A 596 -5.03 6.35 -1.03
C GLY A 596 -3.89 6.56 -2.02
N THR A 597 -3.49 5.51 -2.69
CA THR A 597 -2.54 5.54 -3.82
C THR A 597 -3.07 4.77 -5.02
N GLY A 598 -3.99 3.85 -4.79
CA GLY A 598 -4.71 3.15 -5.87
C GLY A 598 -5.41 4.11 -6.80
N ASN A 599 -6.10 5.11 -6.26
CA ASN A 599 -6.75 6.18 -7.01
C ASN A 599 -5.82 6.86 -8.02
N MET A 600 -4.56 7.12 -7.64
CA MET A 600 -3.55 7.74 -8.50
C MET A 600 -3.11 6.82 -9.65
N LYS A 601 -2.94 5.52 -9.36
CA LYS A 601 -2.56 4.50 -10.34
C LYS A 601 -3.62 4.31 -11.41
N PHE A 602 -4.87 4.25 -11.00
CA PHE A 602 -6.01 4.16 -11.91
C PHE A 602 -6.13 5.41 -12.78
N MET A 603 -6.04 6.60 -12.20
CA MET A 603 -6.06 7.87 -12.91
C MET A 603 -4.98 7.91 -14.00
N LEU A 604 -3.76 7.54 -13.67
CA LEU A 604 -2.61 7.50 -14.60
C LEU A 604 -2.86 6.56 -15.79
N ASN A 605 -3.65 5.51 -15.59
CA ASN A 605 -3.96 4.52 -16.62
C ASN A 605 -5.32 4.77 -17.32
N GLY A 606 -5.92 5.93 -17.11
CA GLY A 606 -7.12 6.37 -17.82
C GLY A 606 -8.43 5.85 -17.26
N ALA A 607 -8.44 5.23 -16.07
CA ALA A 607 -9.70 4.92 -15.39
C ALA A 607 -10.33 6.19 -14.82
N LEU A 608 -11.66 6.24 -14.81
CA LEU A 608 -12.38 7.35 -14.19
C LEU A 608 -12.69 7.02 -12.74
N THR A 609 -12.38 7.95 -11.85
CA THR A 609 -12.64 7.80 -10.43
C THR A 609 -14.14 7.97 -10.13
N LEU A 610 -14.71 6.99 -9.43
CA LEU A 610 -16.00 7.11 -8.77
C LEU A 610 -15.74 7.02 -7.27
N GLY A 611 -15.96 8.11 -6.56
CA GLY A 611 -15.54 8.17 -5.17
C GLY A 611 -16.18 9.28 -4.37
N THR A 612 -15.71 9.40 -3.15
CA THR A 612 -16.10 10.42 -2.18
C THR A 612 -15.04 11.52 -2.09
N GLU A 613 -15.39 12.67 -1.54
CA GLU A 613 -14.45 13.74 -1.20
C GLU A 613 -13.61 13.33 0.03
N ASP A 614 -12.69 12.41 -0.19
CA ASP A 614 -11.85 11.81 0.84
C ASP A 614 -10.41 11.61 0.35
N GLY A 615 -9.45 11.77 1.23
CA GLY A 615 -8.03 11.58 0.91
C GLY A 615 -7.61 12.34 -0.34
N ALA A 616 -6.81 11.70 -1.18
CA ALA A 616 -6.32 12.28 -2.43
C ALA A 616 -7.39 12.39 -3.52
N ASN A 617 -8.58 11.81 -3.35
CA ASN A 617 -9.69 12.02 -4.29
C ASN A 617 -10.02 13.51 -4.43
N VAL A 618 -9.89 14.28 -3.35
CA VAL A 618 -10.10 15.73 -3.36
C VAL A 618 -9.14 16.42 -4.33
N GLU A 619 -7.87 16.04 -4.30
CA GLU A 619 -6.85 16.61 -5.18
C GLU A 619 -7.02 16.13 -6.63
N ILE A 620 -7.45 14.89 -6.83
CA ILE A 620 -7.83 14.40 -8.18
C ILE A 620 -8.97 15.25 -8.75
N HIS A 621 -10.01 15.47 -7.95
CA HIS A 621 -11.17 16.28 -8.35
C HIS A 621 -10.76 17.71 -8.74
N GLU A 622 -9.93 18.35 -7.93
CA GLU A 622 -9.40 19.70 -8.23
C GLU A 622 -8.61 19.74 -9.54
N LEU A 623 -7.83 18.69 -9.83
CA LEU A 623 -7.00 18.62 -11.04
C LEU A 623 -7.82 18.37 -12.30
N VAL A 624 -8.79 17.46 -12.27
CA VAL A 624 -9.51 17.04 -13.47
C VAL A 624 -10.81 17.83 -13.71
N GLY A 625 -11.39 18.45 -12.69
CA GLY A 625 -12.65 19.16 -12.75
C GLY A 625 -13.87 18.24 -12.69
N ASP A 626 -15.05 18.83 -12.47
CA ASP A 626 -16.32 18.12 -12.24
C ASP A 626 -16.74 17.18 -13.36
N ASP A 627 -16.39 17.50 -14.60
CA ASP A 627 -16.79 16.73 -15.77
C ASP A 627 -15.99 15.43 -15.95
N ASN A 628 -14.91 15.24 -15.21
CA ASN A 628 -13.96 14.14 -15.44
C ASN A 628 -13.81 13.22 -14.23
N ILE A 629 -14.75 13.26 -13.31
CA ILE A 629 -14.79 12.46 -12.09
C ILE A 629 -16.24 12.29 -11.65
N TYR A 630 -16.53 11.21 -10.92
CA TYR A 630 -17.86 10.95 -10.36
C TYR A 630 -17.78 10.99 -8.83
N ILE A 631 -18.34 12.05 -8.25
CA ILE A 631 -18.30 12.29 -6.79
C ILE A 631 -19.69 12.13 -6.19
N PHE A 632 -19.75 11.49 -5.03
CA PHE A 632 -20.99 11.32 -4.26
C PHE A 632 -20.69 11.37 -2.76
N GLY A 633 -21.76 11.43 -1.97
CA GLY A 633 -21.72 11.27 -0.53
C GLY A 633 -21.54 12.56 0.24
N ASP A 634 -21.70 12.45 1.54
CA ASP A 634 -21.58 13.57 2.47
C ASP A 634 -20.13 14.03 2.61
N SER A 635 -19.94 15.31 2.95
CA SER A 635 -18.62 15.89 3.20
C SER A 635 -17.97 15.31 4.46
N SER A 636 -16.66 15.45 4.57
CA SER A 636 -15.92 15.07 5.77
C SER A 636 -16.41 15.83 7.01
N ASP A 637 -16.77 17.10 6.88
CA ASP A 637 -17.31 17.91 7.99
C ASP A 637 -18.64 17.34 8.51
N THR A 638 -19.53 16.96 7.60
CA THR A 638 -20.81 16.34 7.96
C THR A 638 -20.61 15.01 8.69
N VAL A 639 -19.68 14.18 8.21
CA VAL A 639 -19.37 12.90 8.83
C VAL A 639 -18.77 13.07 10.22
N VAL A 640 -17.80 13.97 10.37
CA VAL A 640 -17.18 14.29 11.67
C VAL A 640 -18.23 14.79 12.66
N GLU A 641 -19.13 15.67 12.23
CA GLU A 641 -20.20 16.18 13.06
C GLU A 641 -21.17 15.09 13.51
N ARG A 642 -21.56 14.17 12.61
CA ARG A 642 -22.42 13.03 12.98
C ARG A 642 -21.78 12.12 14.03
N TYR A 643 -20.49 11.85 13.94
CA TYR A 643 -19.78 11.09 14.96
C TYR A 643 -19.76 11.84 16.30
N ALA A 644 -19.47 13.13 16.27
CA ALA A 644 -19.42 13.96 17.48
C ALA A 644 -20.76 14.03 18.20
N GLN A 645 -21.86 14.10 17.46
CA GLN A 645 -23.22 14.18 18.00
C GLN A 645 -23.87 12.82 18.28
N GLY A 646 -23.31 11.73 17.77
CA GLY A 646 -23.92 10.41 17.83
C GLY A 646 -25.29 10.36 17.15
N SER A 647 -25.48 11.15 16.08
CA SER A 647 -26.79 11.40 15.46
C SER A 647 -27.19 10.38 14.38
N TYR A 648 -26.27 9.50 13.97
CA TYR A 648 -26.55 8.49 12.95
C TYR A 648 -27.12 7.22 13.56
N HIS A 649 -28.28 6.76 13.03
CA HIS A 649 -28.95 5.53 13.43
C HIS A 649 -29.28 4.70 12.18
N ALA A 650 -28.54 3.63 11.95
CA ALA A 650 -28.66 2.78 10.76
C ALA A 650 -30.06 2.18 10.59
N ALA A 651 -30.66 1.70 11.69
CA ALA A 651 -31.98 1.08 11.65
C ALA A 651 -33.08 2.00 11.09
N LYS A 652 -32.96 3.32 11.29
CA LYS A 652 -33.88 4.29 10.74
C LYS A 652 -33.83 4.30 9.21
N TYR A 653 -32.66 4.36 8.63
CA TYR A 653 -32.45 4.30 7.16
C TYR A 653 -32.96 2.98 6.60
N TYR A 654 -32.64 1.88 7.26
CA TYR A 654 -33.10 0.55 6.86
C TYR A 654 -34.66 0.48 6.82
N ASN A 655 -35.31 1.01 7.81
CA ASN A 655 -36.79 0.97 7.89
C ASN A 655 -37.48 1.97 6.94
N GLU A 656 -36.87 3.11 6.67
CA GLU A 656 -37.50 4.20 5.91
C GLU A 656 -37.15 4.17 4.40
N ASN A 657 -36.05 3.51 3.99
CA ASN A 657 -35.63 3.44 2.61
C ASN A 657 -35.86 2.02 2.03
N ALA A 658 -36.82 1.93 1.12
CA ALA A 658 -37.22 0.63 0.53
C ALA A 658 -36.08 -0.05 -0.24
N ALA A 659 -35.25 0.70 -0.97
CA ALA A 659 -34.14 0.15 -1.73
C ALA A 659 -33.03 -0.39 -0.83
N ILE A 660 -32.70 0.32 0.25
CA ILE A 660 -31.76 -0.16 1.27
C ILE A 660 -32.29 -1.44 1.91
N LYS A 661 -33.55 -1.41 2.36
CA LYS A 661 -34.19 -2.56 3.00
C LYS A 661 -34.17 -3.79 2.11
N GLU A 662 -34.53 -3.66 0.86
CA GLU A 662 -34.55 -4.76 -0.11
C GLU A 662 -33.15 -5.35 -0.32
N ALA A 663 -32.12 -4.52 -0.50
CA ALA A 663 -30.76 -4.97 -0.71
C ALA A 663 -30.18 -5.64 0.56
N VAL A 664 -30.42 -5.07 1.72
CA VAL A 664 -29.95 -5.62 3.01
C VAL A 664 -30.67 -6.92 3.38
N ASP A 665 -31.98 -6.98 3.19
CA ASP A 665 -32.77 -8.19 3.44
C ASP A 665 -32.33 -9.36 2.56
N PHE A 666 -31.86 -9.08 1.35
CA PHE A 666 -31.34 -10.09 0.43
C PHE A 666 -30.14 -10.86 1.00
N ILE A 667 -29.33 -10.24 1.84
CA ILE A 667 -28.16 -10.88 2.47
C ILE A 667 -28.56 -12.13 3.24
N THR A 668 -29.70 -12.08 3.92
CA THR A 668 -30.25 -13.19 4.69
C THR A 668 -31.45 -13.88 3.99
N GLY A 669 -31.61 -13.64 2.69
CA GLY A 669 -32.63 -14.29 1.88
C GLY A 669 -32.28 -15.75 1.53
N GLU A 670 -33.25 -16.47 1.00
CA GLU A 670 -33.10 -17.90 0.69
C GLU A 670 -32.01 -18.17 -0.38
N GLU A 671 -31.86 -17.28 -1.33
CA GLU A 671 -30.89 -17.44 -2.41
C GLU A 671 -29.45 -17.50 -1.90
N LEU A 672 -29.06 -16.58 -1.02
CA LEU A 672 -27.73 -16.57 -0.45
C LEU A 672 -27.55 -17.59 0.67
N LYS A 673 -28.57 -17.86 1.47
CA LYS A 673 -28.53 -18.91 2.49
C LYS A 673 -28.30 -20.30 1.88
N ALA A 674 -28.79 -20.54 0.67
CA ALA A 674 -28.62 -21.82 -0.01
C ALA A 674 -27.16 -22.14 -0.36
N ILE A 675 -26.31 -21.13 -0.50
CA ILE A 675 -24.92 -21.26 -0.96
C ILE A 675 -23.90 -20.69 0.04
N GLY A 676 -24.35 -20.01 1.08
CA GLY A 676 -23.51 -19.33 2.05
C GLY A 676 -23.67 -19.88 3.47
N ASP A 677 -22.83 -19.39 4.35
CA ASP A 677 -22.88 -19.66 5.79
C ASP A 677 -23.91 -18.72 6.44
N LYS A 678 -24.95 -19.31 6.99
CA LYS A 678 -26.08 -18.58 7.59
C LYS A 678 -25.62 -17.63 8.70
N ASP A 679 -24.74 -18.10 9.59
CA ASP A 679 -24.33 -17.31 10.76
C ASP A 679 -23.49 -16.09 10.35
N ARG A 680 -22.64 -16.25 9.33
CA ARG A 680 -21.86 -15.14 8.77
C ARG A 680 -22.73 -14.10 8.09
N LEU A 681 -23.70 -14.53 7.30
CA LEU A 681 -24.64 -13.65 6.61
C LEU A 681 -25.54 -12.90 7.61
N GLU A 682 -26.03 -13.57 8.64
CA GLU A 682 -26.83 -12.93 9.71
C GLU A 682 -26.00 -11.93 10.52
N ARG A 683 -24.75 -12.26 10.82
CA ARG A 683 -23.86 -11.36 11.54
C ARG A 683 -23.60 -10.07 10.75
N LEU A 684 -23.35 -10.18 9.44
CA LEU A 684 -23.19 -9.02 8.57
C LEU A 684 -24.48 -8.20 8.47
N PHE A 685 -25.63 -8.87 8.32
CA PHE A 685 -26.94 -8.21 8.32
C PHE A 685 -27.13 -7.37 9.60
N ASN A 686 -26.87 -7.97 10.75
CA ASN A 686 -27.01 -7.29 12.04
C ASN A 686 -26.04 -6.13 12.19
N GLU A 687 -24.81 -6.28 11.73
CA GLU A 687 -23.81 -5.19 11.74
C GLU A 687 -24.29 -4.00 10.92
N LEU A 688 -24.84 -4.24 9.73
CA LEU A 688 -25.35 -3.18 8.86
C LEU A 688 -26.59 -2.49 9.43
N VAL A 689 -27.58 -3.27 9.93
CA VAL A 689 -28.85 -2.72 10.40
C VAL A 689 -28.72 -1.98 11.73
N PHE A 690 -27.91 -2.50 12.66
CA PHE A 690 -27.85 -1.99 14.02
C PHE A 690 -26.63 -1.13 14.34
N LYS A 691 -25.60 -1.16 13.53
CA LYS A 691 -24.38 -0.39 13.74
C LYS A 691 -24.03 0.50 12.53
N ASP A 692 -23.69 -0.13 11.41
CA ASP A 692 -23.23 0.55 10.20
C ASP A 692 -22.28 1.71 10.53
N TRP A 693 -21.22 1.42 11.29
CA TRP A 693 -20.33 2.42 11.87
C TRP A 693 -19.73 3.37 10.83
N PHE A 694 -19.59 2.91 9.59
CA PHE A 694 -19.03 3.71 8.50
C PHE A 694 -20.09 4.25 7.53
N MET A 695 -21.32 4.46 8.03
CA MET A 695 -22.37 5.25 7.38
C MET A 695 -22.64 4.87 5.92
N THR A 696 -22.77 3.57 5.66
CA THR A 696 -23.06 3.04 4.32
C THR A 696 -24.40 3.53 3.81
N PHE A 697 -25.42 3.53 4.66
CA PHE A 697 -26.80 3.84 4.25
C PHE A 697 -27.06 5.30 3.88
N PRO A 698 -26.51 6.32 4.56
CA PRO A 698 -26.73 7.70 4.15
C PRO A 698 -26.26 8.02 2.74
N ASP A 699 -25.19 7.35 2.28
CA ASP A 699 -24.61 7.59 0.97
C ASP A 699 -25.17 6.66 -0.14
N PHE A 700 -26.02 5.68 0.23
CA PHE A 700 -26.47 4.65 -0.71
C PHE A 700 -27.22 5.21 -1.94
N ASP A 701 -28.18 6.09 -1.75
CA ASP A 701 -28.99 6.60 -2.86
C ASP A 701 -28.15 7.44 -3.82
N GLU A 702 -27.26 8.28 -3.32
CA GLU A 702 -26.34 9.05 -4.16
C GLU A 702 -25.35 8.14 -4.88
N TYR A 703 -24.88 7.11 -4.23
CA TYR A 703 -23.97 6.12 -4.83
C TYR A 703 -24.64 5.40 -6.00
N VAL A 704 -25.86 4.92 -5.80
CA VAL A 704 -26.65 4.31 -6.90
C VAL A 704 -26.79 5.28 -8.06
N LYS A 705 -27.20 6.51 -7.80
CA LYS A 705 -27.39 7.54 -8.81
C LYS A 705 -26.12 7.84 -9.62
N ILE A 706 -25.00 8.08 -8.94
CA ILE A 706 -23.75 8.44 -9.61
C ILE A 706 -23.18 7.26 -10.40
N ARG A 707 -23.34 6.05 -9.91
CA ARG A 707 -22.89 4.85 -10.59
C ARG A 707 -23.70 4.57 -11.87
N GLU A 708 -25.00 4.77 -11.84
CA GLU A 708 -25.86 4.71 -13.02
C GLU A 708 -25.50 5.81 -14.03
N GLN A 709 -25.15 7.00 -13.57
CA GLN A 709 -24.68 8.09 -14.44
C GLN A 709 -23.37 7.72 -15.13
N ALA A 710 -22.41 7.13 -14.42
CA ALA A 710 -21.15 6.67 -15.00
C ALA A 710 -21.39 5.63 -16.09
N TYR A 711 -22.29 4.68 -15.87
CA TYR A 711 -22.64 3.67 -16.87
C TYR A 711 -23.34 4.28 -18.12
N ALA A 712 -24.19 5.27 -17.92
CA ALA A 712 -24.83 5.99 -19.00
C ALA A 712 -23.80 6.78 -19.82
N ASP A 713 -22.88 7.47 -19.16
CA ASP A 713 -21.82 8.24 -19.82
C ASP A 713 -20.84 7.35 -20.59
N TYR A 714 -20.64 6.11 -20.14
CA TYR A 714 -19.79 5.14 -20.82
C TYR A 714 -20.27 4.86 -22.27
N GLU A 715 -21.56 4.93 -22.54
CA GLU A 715 -22.14 4.71 -23.85
C GLU A 715 -21.68 5.75 -24.88
N ASN A 716 -21.42 6.97 -24.46
CA ASN A 716 -20.83 8.00 -25.33
C ASN A 716 -19.30 7.81 -25.35
N ARG A 717 -18.82 6.98 -26.27
CA ARG A 717 -17.42 6.56 -26.35
C ARG A 717 -16.45 7.72 -26.60
N GLU A 718 -16.86 8.72 -27.37
CA GLU A 718 -16.03 9.91 -27.63
C GLU A 718 -15.83 10.75 -26.36
N GLU A 719 -16.90 11.10 -25.69
CA GLU A 719 -16.82 11.86 -24.44
C GLU A 719 -16.10 11.06 -23.34
N TRP A 720 -16.35 9.76 -23.26
CA TRP A 720 -15.69 8.90 -22.29
C TRP A 720 -14.17 8.88 -22.45
N VAL A 721 -13.69 8.70 -23.69
CA VAL A 721 -12.24 8.67 -23.95
C VAL A 721 -11.59 10.04 -23.78
N GLN A 722 -12.31 11.13 -24.00
CA GLN A 722 -11.84 12.48 -23.65
C GLN A 722 -11.62 12.62 -22.15
N LYS A 723 -12.53 12.10 -21.32
CA LYS A 723 -12.37 12.06 -19.87
C LYS A 723 -11.17 11.21 -19.47
N MET A 724 -10.94 10.07 -20.12
CA MET A 724 -9.76 9.23 -19.91
C MET A 724 -8.48 10.02 -20.16
N LEU A 725 -8.39 10.72 -21.27
CA LEU A 725 -7.21 11.51 -21.63
C LEU A 725 -6.94 12.63 -20.63
N VAL A 726 -7.96 13.34 -20.17
CA VAL A 726 -7.82 14.38 -19.15
C VAL A 726 -7.26 13.82 -17.86
N ASN A 727 -7.73 12.65 -17.41
CA ASN A 727 -7.22 12.00 -16.22
C ASN A 727 -5.73 11.65 -16.36
N ILE A 728 -5.33 11.04 -17.47
CA ILE A 728 -3.92 10.73 -17.75
C ILE A 728 -3.07 12.00 -17.75
N ALA A 729 -3.52 13.03 -18.44
CA ALA A 729 -2.80 14.31 -18.58
C ALA A 729 -2.56 15.00 -17.24
N LYS A 730 -3.51 14.89 -16.32
CA LYS A 730 -3.45 15.53 -15.00
C LYS A 730 -2.78 14.66 -13.93
N ALA A 731 -2.46 13.42 -14.23
CA ALA A 731 -1.87 12.48 -13.26
C ALA A 731 -0.42 12.78 -12.89
N GLY A 732 0.26 13.64 -13.63
CA GLY A 732 1.69 13.96 -13.40
C GLY A 732 1.99 14.49 -11.99
N TYR A 733 1.08 15.20 -11.39
CA TYR A 733 1.17 15.68 -10.01
C TYR A 733 1.41 14.53 -9.00
N PHE A 734 0.87 13.36 -9.27
CA PHE A 734 0.97 12.20 -8.38
C PHE A 734 2.22 11.34 -8.60
N SER A 735 3.23 11.85 -9.29
CA SER A 735 4.54 11.20 -9.32
C SER A 735 5.18 11.20 -7.93
N SER A 736 5.68 10.05 -7.49
CA SER A 736 6.44 9.97 -6.23
C SER A 736 7.76 10.75 -6.30
N ASP A 737 8.27 11.02 -7.49
CA ASP A 737 9.45 11.89 -7.65
C ASP A 737 9.14 13.30 -7.12
N ARG A 738 7.98 13.86 -7.45
CA ARG A 738 7.53 15.15 -6.89
C ARG A 738 7.42 15.06 -5.37
N THR A 739 6.82 14.01 -4.84
CA THR A 739 6.66 13.83 -3.39
C THR A 739 8.02 13.81 -2.69
N ILE A 740 8.98 13.04 -3.21
CA ILE A 740 10.31 12.93 -2.62
C ILE A 740 11.09 14.23 -2.73
N GLU A 741 10.98 14.97 -3.84
CA GLU A 741 11.57 16.31 -3.97
C GLU A 741 11.05 17.26 -2.88
N GLU A 742 9.75 17.22 -2.58
CA GLU A 742 9.16 18.02 -1.50
C GLU A 742 9.65 17.59 -0.11
N TYR A 743 9.73 16.29 0.18
CA TYR A 743 10.32 15.79 1.43
C TYR A 743 11.78 16.26 1.56
N ASN A 744 12.57 16.15 0.50
CA ASN A 744 13.97 16.55 0.54
C ASN A 744 14.15 18.04 0.74
N ARG A 745 13.38 18.86 0.01
CA ARG A 745 13.44 20.33 0.12
C ARG A 745 13.05 20.81 1.53
N ASP A 746 11.97 20.27 2.09
CA ASP A 746 11.36 20.82 3.29
C ASP A 746 11.83 20.14 4.58
N ILE A 747 12.22 18.87 4.54
CA ILE A 747 12.47 18.05 5.73
C ILE A 747 13.88 17.47 5.74
N TRP A 748 14.27 16.70 4.72
CA TRP A 748 15.51 15.92 4.76
C TRP A 748 16.76 16.73 4.47
N LYS A 749 16.72 17.61 3.49
CA LYS A 749 17.85 18.50 3.09
C LYS A 749 19.15 17.73 2.89
N LEU A 750 19.08 16.71 2.02
CA LEU A 750 20.19 15.78 1.79
C LEU A 750 21.32 16.35 0.93
N GLU A 751 21.10 17.48 0.26
CA GLU A 751 22.04 18.06 -0.68
C GLU A 751 22.96 19.13 -0.07
N ASP A 752 22.82 19.45 1.21
CA ASP A 752 23.60 20.46 1.91
C ASP A 752 24.95 19.92 2.45
#